data_c96ac6114438cc6f150dd6b2af50c2de
#
_entry.id   c96ac6114438cc6f150dd6b2af50c2de
#
_cell.length_a   1.000
_cell.length_b   1.000
_cell.length_c   1.000
_cell.angle_alpha   90.00
_cell.angle_beta   90.00
_cell.angle_gamma   90.00
#
_symmetry.space_group_name_H-M   'P 1'
#
loop_
_entity.id
_entity.type
_entity.pdbx_description
1 polymer ?
#
loop_
_entity_poly.entity_id
_entity_poly.type
_entity_poly.pdbx_seq_one_letter_code
_entity_poly.pdbx_strand_id
1 'polypeptide(L)'
;MSVLRLPALVLALGCAVASSVGAQTSASPSAHWVAGSLEDRVDRLVRDGYERPAPARSELERLRAKPGLSPRENIVVLHGLATVELQVNRLTEARTIADQLAVQARDANDPIGAAVALLVQGLIADAAGQIDEAGASAQAALGPLQQACNPGPVAGGDCDYRSAWRSLRLLERRSMALGAVSMAKAYEQSALALARRAGDVHRQALSLGMLAILAQRGDEPAAVQPLLQQAFRLADASGDAVLQARTRSDAASAGRSAGQPDMLRYREEALALARKAGAPRLEALMLTNLSDAFMRLKQPAEALQAGQQALAIVRGLGDGLAEPAILINNIGIAKIGLGRIDAGKQDLADVLELWKQRGDLRHQAESLREYGEALAAAGDAHTALQLYHQEREISARLVKANGEAALKELRLQNDAEAKQRSIELVARDNALKTEQLGNGELRQRIAWLVGVLMCLSIGLVGLLYRRVREINRRLSASHAKLRMQSERDTLTGLANRRHVHATLQAMGALREAGQGFEGTLLLVDVDHFKQVNDRIGHAAGDQVLVEMARRLTHATRRDDLVARWGGEEFLIVVPKASAEQVDQLAARVLEVVSSTPIEAGGRSLRVTASIGYARFPLPPHAVPLSWEQAINLVDLALYIAKSEGRHRAIGISGSNAASVPALQTLEADFDRARRDGRVTLLQTVGVGLPIAA
;
A
#
# COMPACT_ATOMS: atom_id res chain seq x y z
N MET A 1 -48.37 -13.11 35.21
CA MET A 1 -48.06 -12.98 36.67
C MET A 1 -46.94 -13.97 36.98
N SER A 2 -45.99 -13.54 37.72
CA SER A 2 -44.81 -14.20 38.30
C SER A 2 -43.51 -13.95 37.55
N VAL A 3 -42.94 -12.84 37.91
CA VAL A 3 -41.54 -12.41 37.77
C VAL A 3 -40.68 -13.27 38.68
N LEU A 4 -39.68 -13.96 38.18
CA LEU A 4 -38.60 -14.52 38.98
C LEU A 4 -37.35 -13.63 38.83
N ARG A 5 -37.07 -12.93 39.93
CA ARG A 5 -35.84 -12.18 40.18
C ARG A 5 -34.68 -13.18 40.34
N LEU A 6 -33.61 -13.04 39.52
CA LEU A 6 -32.30 -13.61 39.80
C LEU A 6 -31.46 -12.58 40.58
N PRO A 7 -30.65 -12.99 41.56
CA PRO A 7 -30.01 -12.06 42.46
C PRO A 7 -28.77 -11.44 41.90
N ALA A 8 -28.59 -10.17 42.26
CA ALA A 8 -27.44 -9.32 42.00
C ALA A 8 -26.19 -9.82 42.77
N LEU A 9 -25.44 -10.76 42.20
CA LEU A 9 -24.17 -11.23 42.78
C LEU A 9 -23.04 -11.40 41.77
N VAL A 10 -23.11 -10.77 40.61
CA VAL A 10 -22.04 -10.80 39.60
C VAL A 10 -21.46 -9.39 39.35
N LEU A 11 -21.93 -8.37 40.04
CA LEU A 11 -21.47 -6.97 39.82
C LEU A 11 -20.45 -6.46 40.86
N ALA A 12 -19.93 -7.33 41.73
CA ALA A 12 -18.95 -6.93 42.75
C ALA A 12 -17.50 -7.39 42.49
N LEU A 13 -17.21 -8.09 41.41
CA LEU A 13 -15.83 -8.49 41.05
C LEU A 13 -15.25 -7.73 39.85
N GLY A 14 -15.98 -6.81 39.26
CA GLY A 14 -15.56 -5.99 38.10
C GLY A 14 -14.93 -4.64 38.41
N CYS A 15 -14.96 -4.18 39.67
CA CYS A 15 -14.51 -2.83 40.07
C CYS A 15 -13.21 -2.76 40.87
N ALA A 16 -12.48 -3.87 41.04
CA ALA A 16 -11.24 -3.89 41.84
C ALA A 16 -9.95 -3.97 40.96
N VAL A 17 -10.04 -3.85 39.64
CA VAL A 17 -8.86 -3.82 38.75
C VAL A 17 -8.65 -2.47 38.06
N ALA A 18 -9.50 -1.48 38.33
CA ALA A 18 -9.42 -0.14 37.67
C ALA A 18 -8.82 0.96 38.57
N SER A 19 -8.02 0.63 39.58
CA SER A 19 -7.43 1.66 40.47
C SER A 19 -5.94 1.42 40.78
N SER A 20 -5.17 0.86 39.82
CA SER A 20 -3.70 0.94 39.85
C SER A 20 -3.16 1.40 38.51
N VAL A 21 -3.70 2.52 38.02
CA VAL A 21 -2.89 3.39 37.15
C VAL A 21 -1.92 4.11 38.08
N GLY A 22 -0.97 3.33 38.57
CA GLY A 22 0.21 3.83 39.24
C GLY A 22 0.94 4.75 38.30
N ALA A 23 1.33 5.90 38.84
CA ALA A 23 2.22 6.85 38.21
C ALA A 23 3.27 6.11 37.34
N GLN A 24 3.26 6.35 36.04
CA GLN A 24 4.40 6.01 35.17
C GLN A 24 5.57 6.80 35.75
N THR A 25 6.34 6.18 36.61
CA THR A 25 7.70 6.61 36.89
C THR A 25 8.37 6.69 35.50
N SER A 26 8.76 7.89 35.13
CA SER A 26 9.61 8.13 33.98
C SER A 26 10.84 7.23 34.12
N ALA A 27 10.83 6.10 33.41
CA ALA A 27 11.98 5.22 33.35
C ALA A 27 13.13 6.05 32.79
N SER A 28 14.20 6.20 33.55
CA SER A 28 15.43 6.83 33.08
C SER A 28 15.88 6.12 31.80
N PRO A 29 16.29 6.84 30.74
CA PRO A 29 16.75 6.23 29.52
C PRO A 29 17.89 5.25 29.81
N SER A 30 17.96 4.14 29.07
CA SER A 30 19.01 3.15 29.20
C SER A 30 20.38 3.78 28.92
N ALA A 31 21.45 3.21 29.45
CA ALA A 31 22.83 3.72 29.30
C ALA A 31 23.26 3.94 27.82
N HIS A 32 22.69 3.19 26.87
CA HIS A 32 22.94 3.33 25.43
C HIS A 32 22.28 4.58 24.79
N TRP A 33 21.48 5.32 25.53
CA TRP A 33 20.74 6.49 25.05
C TRP A 33 21.23 7.78 25.71
N VAL A 34 22.22 7.63 26.58
CA VAL A 34 22.80 8.77 27.31
C VAL A 34 23.58 9.66 26.37
N ALA A 35 23.38 10.97 26.47
CA ALA A 35 24.19 11.96 25.80
C ALA A 35 25.68 11.72 26.11
N GLY A 36 26.53 11.59 25.09
CA GLY A 36 27.95 11.33 25.23
C GLY A 36 28.38 9.86 25.11
N SER A 37 27.44 8.91 24.94
CA SER A 37 27.80 7.52 24.59
C SER A 37 28.48 7.45 23.22
N LEU A 38 29.15 6.32 22.92
CA LEU A 38 29.77 6.11 21.61
C LEU A 38 28.73 6.17 20.49
N GLU A 39 27.57 5.55 20.71
CA GLU A 39 26.45 5.55 19.74
C GLU A 39 25.94 6.96 19.48
N ASP A 40 25.81 7.77 20.52
CA ASP A 40 25.38 9.17 20.38
C ASP A 40 26.45 10.00 19.65
N ARG A 41 27.74 9.77 19.93
CA ARG A 41 28.83 10.41 19.22
C ARG A 41 28.88 10.01 17.74
N VAL A 42 28.74 8.72 17.44
CA VAL A 42 28.70 8.20 16.06
C VAL A 42 27.48 8.75 15.33
N ASP A 43 26.32 8.79 15.98
CA ASP A 43 25.09 9.33 15.37
C ASP A 43 25.20 10.83 15.05
N ARG A 44 25.85 11.62 15.91
CA ARG A 44 26.18 13.04 15.59
C ARG A 44 27.14 13.14 14.41
N LEU A 45 28.21 12.35 14.40
CA LEU A 45 29.16 12.33 13.28
C LEU A 45 28.49 11.94 11.96
N VAL A 46 27.56 11.01 11.97
CA VAL A 46 26.76 10.63 10.79
C VAL A 46 25.84 11.76 10.35
N ARG A 47 25.23 12.50 11.27
CA ARG A 47 24.40 13.67 10.92
C ARG A 47 25.24 14.81 10.34
N ASP A 48 26.37 15.13 10.98
CA ASP A 48 27.31 16.15 10.52
C ASP A 48 28.00 15.72 9.23
N GLY A 49 28.18 14.42 9.02
CA GLY A 49 28.77 13.81 7.83
C GLY A 49 28.02 14.10 6.55
N TYR A 50 26.73 14.37 6.63
CA TYR A 50 25.99 14.83 5.46
C TYR A 50 26.55 16.14 4.88
N GLU A 51 26.92 17.09 5.72
CA GLU A 51 27.51 18.38 5.29
C GLU A 51 29.05 18.31 5.20
N ARG A 52 29.69 17.55 6.06
CA ARG A 52 31.15 17.46 6.19
C ARG A 52 31.63 16.02 6.20
N PRO A 53 31.56 15.32 5.07
CA PRO A 53 31.87 13.88 5.03
C PRO A 53 33.33 13.55 5.36
N ALA A 54 34.29 14.32 4.88
CA ALA A 54 35.70 14.04 5.12
C ALA A 54 36.11 14.20 6.60
N PRO A 55 35.74 15.26 7.32
CA PRO A 55 35.96 15.34 8.77
C PRO A 55 35.23 14.24 9.55
N ALA A 56 33.98 13.93 9.22
CA ALA A 56 33.20 12.89 9.89
C ALA A 56 33.86 11.53 9.73
N ARG A 57 34.27 11.17 8.50
CA ARG A 57 35.02 9.96 8.19
C ARG A 57 36.31 9.88 9.03
N SER A 58 37.15 10.92 8.97
CA SER A 58 38.43 10.93 9.69
C SER A 58 38.24 10.74 11.20
N GLU A 59 37.19 11.30 11.78
CA GLU A 59 36.89 11.12 13.19
C GLU A 59 36.37 9.72 13.51
N LEU A 60 35.53 9.13 12.64
CA LEU A 60 35.09 7.75 12.78
C LEU A 60 36.24 6.76 12.62
N GLU A 61 37.16 7.01 11.70
CA GLU A 61 38.38 6.19 11.55
C GLU A 61 39.29 6.30 12.80
N ARG A 62 39.41 7.50 13.36
CA ARG A 62 40.12 7.70 14.65
C ARG A 62 39.44 6.96 15.80
N LEU A 63 38.11 6.98 15.85
CA LEU A 63 37.36 6.20 16.84
C LEU A 63 37.62 4.71 16.68
N ARG A 64 37.60 4.20 15.44
CA ARG A 64 37.90 2.79 15.12
C ARG A 64 39.29 2.36 15.52
N ALA A 65 40.30 3.24 15.38
CA ALA A 65 41.71 2.96 15.70
C ALA A 65 41.99 2.98 17.20
N LYS A 66 41.04 3.35 18.07
CA LYS A 66 41.22 3.33 19.52
C LYS A 66 41.40 1.90 20.02
N PRO A 67 42.46 1.64 20.84
CA PRO A 67 42.63 0.34 21.48
C PRO A 67 41.48 0.09 22.50
N GLY A 68 41.02 -1.16 22.58
CA GLY A 68 40.05 -1.58 23.59
C GLY A 68 38.59 -1.43 23.23
N LEU A 69 38.24 -1.12 21.96
CA LEU A 69 36.86 -1.21 21.50
C LEU A 69 36.36 -2.66 21.60
N SER A 70 35.19 -2.84 22.20
CA SER A 70 34.48 -4.10 22.13
C SER A 70 34.03 -4.40 20.69
N PRO A 71 33.76 -5.67 20.32
CA PRO A 71 33.24 -6.01 19.00
C PRO A 71 31.96 -5.23 18.65
N ARG A 72 31.11 -5.03 19.65
CA ARG A 72 29.85 -4.27 19.47
C ARG A 72 30.11 -2.79 19.17
N GLU A 73 31.00 -2.15 19.90
CA GLU A 73 31.37 -0.75 19.66
C GLU A 73 32.02 -0.56 18.29
N ASN A 74 32.84 -1.51 17.83
CA ASN A 74 33.40 -1.43 16.48
C ASN A 74 32.32 -1.60 15.40
N ILE A 75 31.28 -2.43 15.61
CA ILE A 75 30.11 -2.53 14.73
C ILE A 75 29.41 -1.17 14.61
N VAL A 76 29.22 -0.46 15.73
CA VAL A 76 28.61 0.89 15.74
C VAL A 76 29.44 1.87 14.89
N VAL A 77 30.77 1.86 15.04
CA VAL A 77 31.66 2.74 14.26
C VAL A 77 31.66 2.38 12.78
N LEU A 78 31.71 1.08 12.43
CA LEU A 78 31.61 0.62 11.05
C LEU A 78 30.29 1.01 10.40
N HIS A 79 29.17 0.88 11.13
CA HIS A 79 27.87 1.36 10.66
C HIS A 79 27.89 2.87 10.36
N GLY A 80 28.50 3.66 11.26
CA GLY A 80 28.69 5.10 11.03
C GLY A 80 29.51 5.39 9.77
N LEU A 81 30.64 4.71 9.58
CA LEU A 81 31.49 4.84 8.40
C LEU A 81 30.73 4.48 7.11
N ALA A 82 30.08 3.32 7.08
CA ALA A 82 29.27 2.92 5.91
C ALA A 82 28.20 3.97 5.56
N THR A 83 27.55 4.53 6.59
CA THR A 83 26.52 5.55 6.38
C THR A 83 27.11 6.85 5.81
N VAL A 84 28.27 7.28 6.26
CA VAL A 84 28.96 8.46 5.72
C VAL A 84 29.39 8.23 4.27
N GLU A 85 29.90 7.04 3.91
CA GLU A 85 30.23 6.72 2.52
C GLU A 85 29.00 6.75 1.61
N LEU A 86 27.85 6.24 2.10
CA LEU A 86 26.58 6.31 1.37
C LEU A 86 26.11 7.75 1.14
N GLN A 87 26.34 8.65 2.10
CA GLN A 87 25.96 10.07 1.97
C GLN A 87 26.74 10.78 0.83
N VAL A 88 27.88 10.27 0.45
CA VAL A 88 28.70 10.78 -0.67
C VAL A 88 28.66 9.86 -1.90
N ASN A 89 27.70 8.94 -1.94
CA ASN A 89 27.48 8.00 -3.04
C ASN A 89 28.68 7.08 -3.36
N ARG A 90 29.54 6.78 -2.38
CA ARG A 90 30.64 5.84 -2.53
C ARG A 90 30.17 4.42 -2.19
N LEU A 91 29.41 3.85 -3.13
CA LEU A 91 28.73 2.56 -2.91
C LEU A 91 29.70 1.40 -2.75
N THR A 92 30.86 1.43 -3.43
CA THR A 92 31.89 0.38 -3.35
C THR A 92 32.53 0.33 -1.98
N GLU A 93 32.91 1.48 -1.45
CA GLU A 93 33.49 1.64 -0.11
C GLU A 93 32.47 1.24 0.97
N ALA A 94 31.24 1.71 0.84
CA ALA A 94 30.16 1.35 1.74
C ALA A 94 29.91 -0.17 1.75
N ARG A 95 29.98 -0.83 0.60
CA ARG A 95 29.86 -2.29 0.48
C ARG A 95 31.00 -3.02 1.17
N THR A 96 32.21 -2.57 0.94
CA THR A 96 33.41 -3.13 1.61
C THR A 96 33.28 -3.05 3.14
N ILE A 97 32.78 -1.93 3.66
CA ILE A 97 32.56 -1.74 5.11
C ILE A 97 31.40 -2.62 5.60
N ALA A 98 30.33 -2.76 4.82
CA ALA A 98 29.21 -3.64 5.15
C ALA A 98 29.63 -5.10 5.26
N ASP A 99 30.51 -5.57 4.36
CA ASP A 99 31.06 -6.92 4.40
C ASP A 99 31.94 -7.14 5.66
N GLN A 100 32.78 -6.16 6.00
CA GLN A 100 33.55 -6.19 7.25
C GLN A 100 32.64 -6.26 8.48
N LEU A 101 31.57 -5.47 8.50
CA LEU A 101 30.59 -5.45 9.57
C LEU A 101 29.90 -6.82 9.70
N ALA A 102 29.50 -7.42 8.58
CA ALA A 102 28.84 -8.73 8.56
C ALA A 102 29.77 -9.85 9.07
N VAL A 103 31.05 -9.83 8.69
CA VAL A 103 32.04 -10.77 9.21
C VAL A 103 32.22 -10.60 10.72
N GLN A 104 32.40 -9.38 11.18
CA GLN A 104 32.63 -9.10 12.59
C GLN A 104 31.43 -9.46 13.47
N ALA A 105 30.20 -9.18 13.00
CA ALA A 105 29.00 -9.56 13.72
C ALA A 105 28.86 -11.08 13.86
N ARG A 106 29.26 -11.82 12.82
CA ARG A 106 29.26 -13.29 12.82
C ARG A 106 30.32 -13.84 13.81
N ASP A 107 31.56 -13.34 13.75
CA ASP A 107 32.64 -13.77 14.60
C ASP A 107 32.36 -13.48 16.09
N ALA A 108 31.68 -12.37 16.37
CA ALA A 108 31.22 -12.00 17.70
C ALA A 108 29.92 -12.71 18.14
N ASN A 109 29.28 -13.49 17.26
CA ASN A 109 27.97 -14.08 17.50
C ASN A 109 26.94 -13.04 17.96
N ASP A 110 26.98 -11.82 17.35
CA ASP A 110 26.11 -10.68 17.68
C ASP A 110 24.93 -10.59 16.71
N PRO A 111 23.71 -11.02 17.12
CA PRO A 111 22.54 -11.00 16.26
C PRO A 111 22.08 -9.57 15.90
N ILE A 112 22.34 -8.59 16.77
CA ILE A 112 22.01 -7.19 16.51
C ILE A 112 23.01 -6.60 15.52
N GLY A 113 24.31 -6.92 15.67
CA GLY A 113 25.32 -6.55 14.68
C GLY A 113 25.02 -7.14 13.30
N ALA A 114 24.56 -8.39 13.24
CA ALA A 114 24.12 -9.01 11.98
C ALA A 114 22.91 -8.28 11.36
N ALA A 115 21.97 -7.86 12.18
CA ALA A 115 20.83 -7.07 11.71
C ALA A 115 21.27 -5.68 11.21
N VAL A 116 22.24 -5.03 11.86
CA VAL A 116 22.83 -3.77 11.40
C VAL A 116 23.55 -3.95 10.05
N ALA A 117 24.25 -5.08 9.85
CA ALA A 117 24.86 -5.39 8.55
C ALA A 117 23.82 -5.48 7.44
N LEU A 118 22.70 -6.18 7.69
CA LEU A 118 21.57 -6.26 6.76
C LEU A 118 20.95 -4.89 6.47
N LEU A 119 20.83 -4.03 7.49
CA LEU A 119 20.36 -2.66 7.29
C LEU A 119 21.29 -1.89 6.34
N VAL A 120 22.62 -1.98 6.55
CA VAL A 120 23.60 -1.30 5.68
C VAL A 120 23.52 -1.81 4.25
N GLN A 121 23.39 -3.12 4.05
CA GLN A 121 23.15 -3.70 2.72
C GLN A 121 21.86 -3.15 2.08
N GLY A 122 20.78 -3.05 2.87
CA GLY A 122 19.53 -2.43 2.42
C GLY A 122 19.69 -0.97 2.03
N LEU A 123 20.47 -0.19 2.78
CA LEU A 123 20.76 1.21 2.44
C LEU A 123 21.62 1.34 1.17
N ILE A 124 22.54 0.42 0.94
CA ILE A 124 23.34 0.35 -0.31
C ILE A 124 22.43 0.02 -1.49
N ALA A 125 21.55 -0.96 -1.34
CA ALA A 125 20.58 -1.33 -2.37
C ALA A 125 19.62 -0.17 -2.70
N ASP A 126 19.14 0.56 -1.68
CA ASP A 126 18.30 1.75 -1.86
C ASP A 126 19.03 2.85 -2.63
N ALA A 127 20.30 3.11 -2.27
CA ALA A 127 21.13 4.09 -2.99
C ALA A 127 21.44 3.68 -4.44
N ALA A 128 21.46 2.36 -4.72
CA ALA A 128 21.59 1.79 -6.06
C ALA A 128 20.25 1.71 -6.83
N GLY A 129 19.14 2.15 -6.24
CA GLY A 129 17.80 2.07 -6.86
C GLY A 129 17.14 0.67 -6.80
N GLN A 130 17.72 -0.28 -6.11
CA GLN A 130 17.25 -1.66 -5.96
C GLN A 130 16.21 -1.77 -4.83
N ILE A 131 15.02 -1.21 -5.06
CA ILE A 131 14.00 -0.98 -4.02
C ILE A 131 13.55 -2.28 -3.34
N ASP A 132 13.41 -3.38 -4.08
CA ASP A 132 12.97 -4.66 -3.53
C ASP A 132 14.03 -5.30 -2.63
N GLU A 133 15.30 -5.25 -3.04
CA GLU A 133 16.42 -5.76 -2.26
C GLU A 133 16.61 -4.92 -0.98
N ALA A 134 16.49 -3.60 -1.10
CA ALA A 134 16.49 -2.68 0.03
C ALA A 134 15.40 -3.04 1.06
N GLY A 135 14.18 -3.27 0.59
CA GLY A 135 13.06 -3.65 1.44
C GLY A 135 13.23 -5.01 2.10
N ALA A 136 13.71 -6.01 1.36
CA ALA A 136 13.96 -7.36 1.91
C ALA A 136 15.02 -7.31 3.01
N SER A 137 16.12 -6.59 2.78
CA SER A 137 17.20 -6.41 3.76
C SER A 137 16.71 -5.65 5.00
N ALA A 138 15.93 -4.58 4.81
CA ALA A 138 15.36 -3.81 5.92
C ALA A 138 14.37 -4.64 6.76
N GLN A 139 13.54 -5.45 6.11
CA GLN A 139 12.60 -6.34 6.80
C GLN A 139 13.33 -7.41 7.62
N ALA A 140 14.39 -8.00 7.06
CA ALA A 140 15.23 -8.98 7.77
C ALA A 140 15.96 -8.35 8.96
N ALA A 141 16.44 -7.11 8.82
CA ALA A 141 17.08 -6.37 9.89
C ALA A 141 16.11 -5.98 11.02
N LEU A 142 14.88 -5.63 10.68
CA LEU A 142 13.91 -5.04 11.61
C LEU A 142 13.51 -6.01 12.72
N GLY A 143 13.28 -7.29 12.43
CA GLY A 143 12.81 -8.28 13.38
C GLY A 143 13.69 -8.36 14.64
N PRO A 144 14.99 -8.71 14.52
CA PRO A 144 15.91 -8.77 15.66
C PRO A 144 16.04 -7.42 16.39
N LEU A 145 16.10 -6.29 15.65
CA LEU A 145 16.21 -4.95 16.23
C LEU A 145 14.99 -4.57 17.07
N GLN A 146 13.78 -4.89 16.59
CA GLN A 146 12.54 -4.65 17.34
C GLN A 146 12.44 -5.55 18.57
N GLN A 147 12.82 -6.81 18.44
CA GLN A 147 12.82 -7.75 19.57
C GLN A 147 13.75 -7.28 20.68
N ALA A 148 14.95 -6.81 20.35
CA ALA A 148 15.89 -6.25 21.31
C ALA A 148 15.37 -4.94 21.97
N CYS A 149 14.49 -4.22 21.30
CA CYS A 149 13.87 -2.99 21.79
C CYS A 149 12.50 -3.21 22.50
N ASN A 150 12.07 -4.44 22.73
CA ASN A 150 10.81 -4.77 23.41
C ASN A 150 11.12 -5.61 24.69
N PRO A 151 10.63 -5.24 25.89
CA PRO A 151 9.46 -4.41 26.22
C PRO A 151 9.76 -2.92 26.47
N GLY A 152 10.87 -2.41 26.06
CA GLY A 152 11.29 -1.03 26.23
C GLY A 152 12.77 -0.94 26.60
N PRO A 153 13.34 0.26 26.67
CA PRO A 153 14.72 0.44 27.04
C PRO A 153 14.93 0.01 28.49
N VAL A 154 15.45 -1.19 28.68
CA VAL A 154 15.97 -1.64 29.96
C VAL A 154 17.40 -1.12 30.06
N ALA A 155 17.78 -0.54 31.19
CA ALA A 155 19.16 -0.13 31.43
C ALA A 155 20.10 -1.33 31.22
N GLY A 156 21.00 -1.24 30.21
CA GLY A 156 21.89 -2.34 29.82
C GLY A 156 21.38 -3.27 28.71
N GLY A 157 20.22 -3.00 28.10
CA GLY A 157 19.70 -3.80 26.99
C GLY A 157 20.34 -3.46 25.64
N ASP A 158 20.35 -4.45 24.73
CA ASP A 158 20.95 -4.36 23.37
C ASP A 158 20.12 -3.59 22.36
N CYS A 159 19.19 -2.72 22.78
CA CYS A 159 18.26 -2.00 21.90
C CYS A 159 19.00 -0.95 21.05
N ASP A 160 19.21 -1.24 19.78
CA ASP A 160 19.62 -0.27 18.77
C ASP A 160 18.41 0.34 18.07
N TYR A 161 17.73 1.27 18.75
CA TYR A 161 16.56 1.93 18.22
C TYR A 161 16.86 2.79 16.98
N ARG A 162 18.09 3.27 16.81
CA ARG A 162 18.49 4.10 15.66
C ARG A 162 18.50 3.28 14.39
N SER A 163 19.06 2.08 14.45
CA SER A 163 19.04 1.13 13.33
C SER A 163 17.63 0.59 13.06
N ALA A 164 16.83 0.31 14.08
CA ALA A 164 15.43 -0.06 13.92
C ALA A 164 14.61 1.06 13.26
N TRP A 165 14.82 2.31 13.67
CA TRP A 165 14.19 3.47 13.06
C TRP A 165 14.57 3.63 11.58
N ARG A 166 15.86 3.45 11.24
CA ARG A 166 16.31 3.50 9.84
C ARG A 166 15.70 2.38 9.00
N SER A 167 15.59 1.18 9.55
CA SER A 167 14.94 0.04 8.86
C SER A 167 13.48 0.35 8.55
N LEU A 168 12.74 0.91 9.52
CA LEU A 168 11.34 1.34 9.32
C LEU A 168 11.22 2.42 8.24
N ARG A 169 12.15 3.37 8.20
CA ARG A 169 12.20 4.42 7.17
C ARG A 169 12.50 3.86 5.78
N LEU A 170 13.31 2.82 5.69
CA LEU A 170 13.60 2.17 4.42
C LEU A 170 12.38 1.40 3.89
N LEU A 171 11.63 0.74 4.80
CA LEU A 171 10.35 0.09 4.49
C LEU A 171 9.25 1.09 4.12
N GLU A 172 9.21 2.25 4.78
CA GLU A 172 8.33 3.35 4.43
C GLU A 172 8.59 3.81 2.98
N ARG A 173 9.87 4.09 2.62
CA ARG A 173 10.24 4.51 1.26
C ARG A 173 9.87 3.46 0.20
N ARG A 174 10.14 2.17 0.50
CA ARG A 174 9.71 1.09 -0.38
C ARG A 174 8.20 1.07 -0.58
N SER A 175 7.44 1.18 0.52
CA SER A 175 5.97 1.20 0.45
C SER A 175 5.46 2.38 -0.36
N MET A 176 6.11 3.55 -0.23
CA MET A 176 5.80 4.73 -1.05
C MET A 176 6.11 4.52 -2.53
N ALA A 177 7.22 3.89 -2.86
CA ALA A 177 7.59 3.57 -4.23
C ALA A 177 6.57 2.62 -4.89
N LEU A 178 5.97 1.70 -4.11
CA LEU A 178 4.91 0.78 -4.52
C LEU A 178 3.51 1.40 -4.49
N GLY A 179 3.35 2.66 -4.09
CA GLY A 179 2.05 3.31 -3.94
C GLY A 179 1.23 2.86 -2.73
N ALA A 180 1.81 2.08 -1.82
CA ALA A 180 1.16 1.54 -0.62
C ALA A 180 1.19 2.56 0.54
N VAL A 181 0.48 3.69 0.39
CA VAL A 181 0.51 4.82 1.33
C VAL A 181 0.12 4.42 2.75
N SER A 182 -0.88 3.55 2.92
CA SER A 182 -1.32 3.08 4.25
C SER A 182 -0.23 2.29 4.97
N MET A 183 0.54 1.47 4.26
CA MET A 183 1.67 0.74 4.83
C MET A 183 2.82 1.66 5.17
N ALA A 184 3.16 2.60 4.29
CA ALA A 184 4.16 3.62 4.55
C ALA A 184 3.83 4.38 5.84
N LYS A 185 2.56 4.75 6.02
CA LYS A 185 2.06 5.41 7.24
C LYS A 185 2.24 4.53 8.48
N ALA A 186 1.93 3.24 8.40
CA ALA A 186 2.09 2.30 9.52
C ALA A 186 3.56 2.16 9.94
N TYR A 187 4.48 2.04 8.99
CA TYR A 187 5.91 2.02 9.28
C TYR A 187 6.40 3.32 9.92
N GLU A 188 5.96 4.47 9.42
CA GLU A 188 6.36 5.76 9.98
C GLU A 188 5.75 6.01 11.36
N GLN A 189 4.54 5.56 11.63
CA GLN A 189 3.95 5.57 12.97
C GLN A 189 4.76 4.72 13.96
N SER A 190 5.22 3.56 13.52
CA SER A 190 6.10 2.69 14.31
C SER A 190 7.45 3.35 14.57
N ALA A 191 8.02 4.03 13.58
CA ALA A 191 9.25 4.81 13.69
C ALA A 191 9.10 5.96 14.69
N LEU A 192 7.99 6.72 14.62
CA LEU A 192 7.67 7.78 15.59
C LEU A 192 7.50 7.24 17.01
N ALA A 193 6.79 6.12 17.17
CA ALA A 193 6.60 5.50 18.49
C ALA A 193 7.94 5.08 19.10
N LEU A 194 8.85 4.53 18.29
CA LEU A 194 10.19 4.16 18.70
C LEU A 194 11.01 5.39 19.12
N ALA A 195 11.01 6.46 18.30
CA ALA A 195 11.69 7.71 18.60
C ALA A 195 11.14 8.41 19.85
N ARG A 196 9.82 8.31 20.11
CA ARG A 196 9.18 8.83 21.32
C ARG A 196 9.65 8.06 22.57
N ARG A 197 9.66 6.74 22.51
CA ARG A 197 10.18 5.91 23.62
C ARG A 197 11.64 6.19 23.91
N ALA A 198 12.42 6.48 22.87
CA ALA A 198 13.82 6.84 22.98
C ALA A 198 14.08 8.27 23.46
N GLY A 199 13.09 9.13 23.51
CA GLY A 199 13.29 10.55 23.77
C GLY A 199 14.07 11.29 22.66
N ASP A 200 14.22 10.70 21.47
CA ASP A 200 14.98 11.26 20.35
C ASP A 200 14.17 12.34 19.62
N VAL A 201 14.34 13.57 20.02
CA VAL A 201 13.64 14.74 19.49
C VAL A 201 13.88 14.92 17.99
N HIS A 202 15.10 14.64 17.51
CA HIS A 202 15.47 14.78 16.10
C HIS A 202 14.66 13.80 15.23
N ARG A 203 14.65 12.53 15.61
CA ARG A 203 13.90 11.49 14.87
C ARG A 203 12.40 11.64 14.99
N GLN A 204 11.90 12.13 16.13
CA GLN A 204 10.48 12.47 16.29
C GLN A 204 10.05 13.56 15.31
N ALA A 205 10.83 14.64 15.18
CA ALA A 205 10.51 15.74 14.27
C ALA A 205 10.50 15.28 12.80
N LEU A 206 11.49 14.47 12.38
CA LEU A 206 11.55 13.91 11.03
C LEU A 206 10.37 12.98 10.73
N SER A 207 10.01 12.10 11.68
CA SER A 207 8.88 11.19 11.53
C SER A 207 7.54 11.93 11.45
N LEU A 208 7.36 12.98 12.23
CA LEU A 208 6.15 13.82 12.18
C LEU A 208 6.03 14.57 10.84
N GLY A 209 7.15 15.09 10.31
CA GLY A 209 7.18 15.72 8.98
C GLY A 209 6.76 14.74 7.88
N MET A 210 7.32 13.52 7.90
CA MET A 210 6.94 12.48 6.94
C MET A 210 5.49 12.03 7.09
N LEU A 211 4.99 11.87 8.32
CA LEU A 211 3.57 11.54 8.54
C LEU A 211 2.63 12.62 8.00
N ALA A 212 3.03 13.90 8.03
CA ALA A 212 2.26 14.98 7.40
C ALA A 212 2.22 14.82 5.87
N ILE A 213 3.35 14.46 5.24
CA ILE A 213 3.42 14.18 3.81
C ILE A 213 2.54 12.97 3.45
N LEU A 214 2.60 11.90 4.26
CA LEU A 214 1.80 10.70 4.05
C LEU A 214 0.31 10.95 4.27
N ALA A 215 -0.06 11.77 5.25
CA ALA A 215 -1.45 12.18 5.48
C ALA A 215 -2.03 12.94 4.28
N GLN A 216 -1.25 13.84 3.68
CA GLN A 216 -1.66 14.54 2.46
C GLN A 216 -1.85 13.58 1.28
N ARG A 217 -0.99 12.57 1.13
CA ARG A 217 -1.10 11.57 0.06
C ARG A 217 -2.22 10.56 0.29
N GLY A 218 -2.55 10.31 1.55
CA GLY A 218 -3.63 9.40 1.98
C GLY A 218 -5.01 10.07 2.05
N ASP A 219 -5.14 11.31 1.54
CA ASP A 219 -6.39 12.10 1.57
C ASP A 219 -6.92 12.36 3.00
N GLU A 220 -5.99 12.65 3.92
CA GLU A 220 -6.28 13.00 5.32
C GLU A 220 -5.82 14.44 5.63
N PRO A 221 -6.32 15.49 4.95
CA PRO A 221 -5.81 16.85 5.06
C PRO A 221 -5.94 17.45 6.47
N ALA A 222 -6.91 16.99 7.24
CA ALA A 222 -7.11 17.47 8.62
C ALA A 222 -5.95 17.06 9.57
N ALA A 223 -5.21 16.00 9.27
CA ALA A 223 -4.09 15.54 10.07
C ALA A 223 -2.78 16.30 9.77
N VAL A 224 -2.67 16.95 8.61
CA VAL A 224 -1.42 17.57 8.14
C VAL A 224 -0.94 18.66 9.08
N GLN A 225 -1.75 19.67 9.36
CA GLN A 225 -1.36 20.83 10.18
C GLN A 225 -0.99 20.46 11.63
N PRO A 226 -1.75 19.61 12.34
CA PRO A 226 -1.36 19.17 13.68
C PRO A 226 0.01 18.45 13.72
N LEU A 227 0.31 17.63 12.71
CA LEU A 227 1.59 16.93 12.62
C LEU A 227 2.75 17.90 12.35
N LEU A 228 2.60 18.82 11.43
CA LEU A 228 3.60 19.84 11.13
C LEU A 228 3.89 20.76 12.33
N GLN A 229 2.84 21.19 13.05
CA GLN A 229 3.01 22.01 14.25
C GLN A 229 3.78 21.26 15.35
N GLN A 230 3.58 19.95 15.50
CA GLN A 230 4.37 19.16 16.44
C GLN A 230 5.83 19.05 15.96
N ALA A 231 6.08 18.80 14.67
CA ALA A 231 7.42 18.76 14.10
C ALA A 231 8.16 20.06 14.30
N PHE A 232 7.51 21.21 14.05
CA PHE A 232 8.08 22.53 14.23
C PHE A 232 8.45 22.80 15.69
N ARG A 233 7.53 22.54 16.63
CA ARG A 233 7.83 22.73 18.06
C ARG A 233 9.07 21.96 18.50
N LEU A 234 9.23 20.72 18.05
CA LEU A 234 10.39 19.90 18.39
C LEU A 234 11.67 20.43 17.75
N ALA A 235 11.61 20.82 16.46
CA ALA A 235 12.75 21.35 15.74
C ALA A 235 13.18 22.73 16.30
N ASP A 236 12.24 23.60 16.61
CA ASP A 236 12.52 24.92 17.13
C ASP A 236 13.09 24.86 18.56
N ALA A 237 12.55 23.97 19.41
CA ALA A 237 13.05 23.72 20.76
C ALA A 237 14.45 23.09 20.77
N SER A 238 14.85 22.35 19.73
CA SER A 238 16.20 21.75 19.64
C SER A 238 17.29 22.77 19.36
N GLY A 239 16.96 23.93 18.78
CA GLY A 239 17.92 24.93 18.31
C GLY A 239 18.73 24.48 17.06
N ASP A 240 18.48 23.29 16.52
CA ASP A 240 19.18 22.74 15.36
C ASP A 240 18.59 23.32 14.06
N ALA A 241 19.32 24.26 13.45
CA ALA A 241 18.88 24.93 12.21
C ALA A 241 18.75 23.96 11.02
N VAL A 242 19.52 22.86 10.98
CA VAL A 242 19.39 21.81 9.96
C VAL A 242 18.07 21.08 10.11
N LEU A 243 17.70 20.71 11.34
CA LEU A 243 16.41 20.06 11.61
C LEU A 243 15.25 21.00 11.33
N GLN A 244 15.37 22.29 11.70
CA GLN A 244 14.39 23.32 11.37
C GLN A 244 14.19 23.45 9.86
N ALA A 245 15.27 23.50 9.08
CA ALA A 245 15.21 23.57 7.62
C ALA A 245 14.50 22.34 7.02
N ARG A 246 14.83 21.14 7.51
CA ARG A 246 14.21 19.90 7.04
C ARG A 246 12.71 19.87 7.32
N THR A 247 12.28 20.22 8.53
CA THR A 247 10.85 20.24 8.89
C THR A 247 10.07 21.28 8.09
N ARG A 248 10.66 22.44 7.76
CA ARG A 248 10.03 23.42 6.85
C ARG A 248 9.92 22.88 5.43
N SER A 249 10.95 22.18 4.94
CA SER A 249 10.91 21.50 3.64
C SER A 249 9.83 20.42 3.58
N ASP A 250 9.65 19.63 4.66
CA ASP A 250 8.58 18.64 4.77
C ASP A 250 7.20 19.31 4.72
N ALA A 251 7.03 20.46 5.39
CA ALA A 251 5.79 21.24 5.35
C ALA A 251 5.46 21.72 3.93
N ALA A 252 6.46 22.22 3.20
CA ALA A 252 6.28 22.58 1.80
C ALA A 252 5.88 21.38 0.92
N SER A 253 6.39 20.19 1.25
CA SER A 253 6.08 18.96 0.54
C SER A 253 4.68 18.40 0.87
N ALA A 254 4.23 18.60 2.10
CA ALA A 254 2.88 18.24 2.55
C ALA A 254 1.81 19.22 2.03
N GLY A 255 2.16 20.50 1.77
CA GLY A 255 1.25 21.52 1.25
C GLY A 255 1.02 21.49 -0.27
N ARG A 256 1.03 20.36 -0.91
CA ARG A 256 1.16 20.11 -2.37
C ARG A 256 0.09 20.69 -3.31
N SER A 257 -0.90 21.39 -2.86
CA SER A 257 -1.85 22.08 -3.75
C SER A 257 -1.16 23.31 -4.36
N ALA A 258 -0.91 23.28 -5.66
CA ALA A 258 -0.39 24.40 -6.41
C ALA A 258 -1.24 25.64 -6.12
N GLY A 259 -0.61 26.70 -5.56
CA GLY A 259 -1.29 27.95 -5.24
C GLY A 259 -1.51 28.24 -3.75
N GLN A 260 -1.08 27.37 -2.83
CA GLN A 260 -1.02 27.76 -1.41
C GLN A 260 0.20 28.67 -1.18
N PRO A 261 -0.01 29.94 -0.77
CA PRO A 261 1.09 30.89 -0.52
C PRO A 261 2.08 30.40 0.55
N ASP A 262 1.62 29.52 1.44
CA ASP A 262 2.44 28.94 2.49
C ASP A 262 3.53 27.99 1.98
N MET A 263 3.34 27.33 0.83
CA MET A 263 4.34 26.39 0.29
C MET A 263 5.64 27.09 -0.10
N LEU A 264 5.55 28.21 -0.82
CA LEU A 264 6.74 28.96 -1.21
C LEU A 264 7.43 29.55 0.03
N ARG A 265 6.68 30.12 0.95
CA ARG A 265 7.19 30.64 2.23
C ARG A 265 7.97 29.57 3.01
N TYR A 266 7.45 28.35 3.15
CA TYR A 266 8.16 27.27 3.84
C TYR A 266 9.45 26.85 3.10
N ARG A 267 9.49 26.90 1.77
CA ARG A 267 10.72 26.64 1.01
C ARG A 267 11.77 27.72 1.20
N GLU A 268 11.37 28.98 1.23
CA GLU A 268 12.25 30.12 1.49
C GLU A 268 12.76 30.11 2.94
N GLU A 269 11.90 29.82 3.91
CA GLU A 269 12.30 29.64 5.32
C GLU A 269 13.33 28.49 5.45
N ALA A 270 13.09 27.36 4.79
CA ALA A 270 14.02 26.23 4.79
C ALA A 270 15.38 26.60 4.20
N LEU A 271 15.39 27.35 3.10
CA LEU A 271 16.63 27.86 2.49
C LEU A 271 17.37 28.81 3.42
N ALA A 272 16.66 29.77 4.04
CA ALA A 272 17.26 30.71 4.99
C ALA A 272 17.89 29.98 6.19
N LEU A 273 17.23 28.94 6.71
CA LEU A 273 17.72 28.12 7.81
C LEU A 273 18.94 27.30 7.41
N ALA A 274 18.95 26.72 6.19
CA ALA A 274 20.10 25.99 5.67
C ALA A 274 21.34 26.91 5.54
N ARG A 275 21.15 28.12 5.05
CA ARG A 275 22.20 29.19 4.99
C ARG A 275 22.69 29.56 6.37
N LYS A 276 21.79 29.81 7.31
CA LYS A 276 22.10 30.10 8.71
C LYS A 276 22.92 28.97 9.37
N ALA A 277 22.62 27.74 9.03
CA ALA A 277 23.36 26.56 9.52
C ALA A 277 24.76 26.42 8.90
N GLY A 278 25.10 27.15 7.84
CA GLY A 278 26.30 26.95 7.06
C GLY A 278 26.36 25.53 6.46
N ALA A 279 25.21 25.04 5.95
CA ALA A 279 24.99 23.70 5.47
C ALA A 279 24.84 23.70 3.93
N PRO A 280 25.94 23.75 3.15
CA PRO A 280 25.90 23.98 1.71
C PRO A 280 25.19 22.84 0.94
N ARG A 281 25.29 21.58 1.39
CA ARG A 281 24.54 20.47 0.74
C ARG A 281 23.04 20.61 0.95
N LEU A 282 22.65 20.96 2.16
CA LEU A 282 21.25 21.24 2.48
C LEU A 282 20.75 22.48 1.74
N GLU A 283 21.58 23.54 1.62
CA GLU A 283 21.27 24.72 0.83
C GLU A 283 21.02 24.36 -0.64
N ALA A 284 21.88 23.56 -1.24
CA ALA A 284 21.70 23.09 -2.63
C ALA A 284 20.40 22.29 -2.78
N LEU A 285 20.06 21.42 -1.82
CA LEU A 285 18.80 20.68 -1.80
C LEU A 285 17.59 21.63 -1.69
N MET A 286 17.65 22.64 -0.80
CA MET A 286 16.56 23.61 -0.66
C MET A 286 16.38 24.46 -1.92
N LEU A 287 17.47 24.87 -2.57
CA LEU A 287 17.44 25.58 -3.84
C LEU A 287 16.87 24.71 -4.97
N THR A 288 17.18 23.42 -5.01
CA THR A 288 16.59 22.46 -5.97
C THR A 288 15.08 22.36 -5.77
N ASN A 289 14.63 22.22 -4.50
CA ASN A 289 13.21 22.19 -4.17
C ASN A 289 12.50 23.54 -4.48
N LEU A 290 13.20 24.64 -4.34
CA LEU A 290 12.69 25.98 -4.66
C LEU A 290 12.56 26.15 -6.20
N SER A 291 13.54 25.66 -6.96
CA SER A 291 13.49 25.62 -8.43
C SER A 291 12.26 24.85 -8.92
N ASP A 292 11.97 23.65 -8.36
CA ASP A 292 10.74 22.90 -8.64
C ASP A 292 9.47 23.72 -8.31
N ALA A 293 9.45 24.43 -7.19
CA ALA A 293 8.31 25.26 -6.83
C ALA A 293 8.07 26.37 -7.83
N PHE A 294 9.12 27.08 -8.25
CA PHE A 294 9.01 28.13 -9.24
C PHE A 294 8.55 27.62 -10.60
N MET A 295 8.98 26.42 -11.00
CA MET A 295 8.46 25.78 -12.21
C MET A 295 6.95 25.55 -12.13
N ARG A 296 6.45 25.03 -11.01
CA ARG A 296 5.01 24.83 -10.78
C ARG A 296 4.22 26.15 -10.78
N LEU A 297 4.83 27.22 -10.33
CA LEU A 297 4.28 28.57 -10.36
C LEU A 297 4.41 29.26 -11.73
N LYS A 298 4.95 28.57 -12.75
CA LYS A 298 5.23 29.11 -14.09
C LYS A 298 6.18 30.33 -14.07
N GLN A 299 7.17 30.28 -13.20
CA GLN A 299 8.22 31.28 -13.03
C GLN A 299 9.58 30.69 -13.46
N PRO A 300 9.82 30.49 -14.77
CA PRO A 300 11.01 29.79 -15.24
C PRO A 300 12.31 30.56 -15.04
N ALA A 301 12.27 31.88 -14.93
CA ALA A 301 13.46 32.69 -14.68
C ALA A 301 13.99 32.47 -13.26
N GLU A 302 13.11 32.53 -12.27
CA GLU A 302 13.40 32.28 -10.85
C GLU A 302 13.80 30.81 -10.63
N ALA A 303 13.14 29.89 -11.32
CA ALA A 303 13.47 28.46 -11.31
C ALA A 303 14.90 28.22 -11.82
N LEU A 304 15.26 28.83 -12.95
CA LEU A 304 16.60 28.72 -13.52
C LEU A 304 17.66 29.32 -12.60
N GLN A 305 17.38 30.49 -12.01
CA GLN A 305 18.29 31.16 -11.08
C GLN A 305 18.54 30.26 -9.84
N ALA A 306 17.50 29.75 -9.22
CA ALA A 306 17.63 28.86 -8.06
C ALA A 306 18.38 27.57 -8.44
N GLY A 307 18.06 26.97 -9.58
CA GLY A 307 18.74 25.78 -10.09
C GLY A 307 20.23 26.01 -10.34
N GLN A 308 20.60 27.13 -10.95
CA GLN A 308 22.00 27.48 -11.20
C GLN A 308 22.78 27.74 -9.92
N GLN A 309 22.16 28.38 -8.91
CA GLN A 309 22.78 28.55 -7.59
C GLN A 309 23.04 27.17 -6.92
N ALA A 310 22.05 26.28 -6.96
CA ALA A 310 22.21 24.92 -6.44
C ALA A 310 23.36 24.17 -7.14
N LEU A 311 23.42 24.26 -8.48
CA LEU A 311 24.44 23.61 -9.29
C LEU A 311 25.85 24.14 -8.98
N ALA A 312 25.97 25.48 -8.80
CA ALA A 312 27.23 26.10 -8.42
C ALA A 312 27.74 25.59 -7.05
N ILE A 313 26.84 25.42 -6.08
CA ILE A 313 27.19 24.86 -4.77
C ILE A 313 27.64 23.42 -4.92
N VAL A 314 26.86 22.57 -5.63
CA VAL A 314 27.22 21.13 -5.81
C VAL A 314 28.58 20.98 -6.47
N ARG A 315 28.87 21.75 -7.52
CA ARG A 315 30.18 21.75 -8.21
C ARG A 315 31.30 22.25 -7.29
N GLY A 316 31.02 23.23 -6.46
CA GLY A 316 31.98 23.80 -5.49
C GLY A 316 32.35 22.85 -4.34
N LEU A 317 31.54 21.83 -4.04
CA LEU A 317 31.81 20.88 -2.97
C LEU A 317 32.97 19.93 -3.28
N GLY A 318 33.30 19.71 -4.56
CA GLY A 318 34.55 19.05 -5.01
C GLY A 318 34.75 17.60 -4.59
N ASP A 319 33.76 16.95 -3.99
CA ASP A 319 33.87 15.62 -3.41
C ASP A 319 33.38 14.48 -4.33
N GLY A 320 33.33 14.76 -5.63
CA GLY A 320 32.95 13.76 -6.65
C GLY A 320 31.48 13.39 -6.66
N LEU A 321 30.62 14.17 -5.97
CA LEU A 321 29.19 13.99 -6.06
C LEU A 321 28.72 14.26 -7.50
N ALA A 322 28.09 13.26 -8.08
CA ALA A 322 27.38 13.43 -9.35
C ALA A 322 26.34 14.54 -9.21
N GLU A 323 26.24 15.39 -10.20
CA GLU A 323 25.20 16.44 -10.24
C GLU A 323 23.82 15.77 -10.07
N PRO A 324 22.96 16.30 -9.18
CA PRO A 324 21.65 15.72 -8.96
C PRO A 324 20.83 15.77 -10.25
N ALA A 325 20.41 14.61 -10.77
CA ALA A 325 19.64 14.56 -12.02
C ALA A 325 18.36 15.41 -11.97
N ILE A 326 17.69 15.45 -10.80
CA ILE A 326 16.51 16.33 -10.57
C ILE A 326 16.88 17.81 -10.78
N LEU A 327 18.06 18.23 -10.36
CA LEU A 327 18.53 19.60 -10.52
C LEU A 327 18.72 19.96 -11.98
N ILE A 328 19.38 19.07 -12.77
CA ILE A 328 19.58 19.25 -14.20
C ILE A 328 18.22 19.26 -14.92
N ASN A 329 17.31 18.36 -14.50
CA ASN A 329 15.93 18.31 -15.01
C ASN A 329 15.22 19.68 -14.86
N ASN A 330 15.22 20.24 -13.66
CA ASN A 330 14.58 21.53 -13.40
C ASN A 330 15.21 22.67 -14.19
N ILE A 331 16.53 22.67 -14.32
CA ILE A 331 17.28 23.67 -15.12
C ILE A 331 16.89 23.58 -16.61
N GLY A 332 16.80 22.37 -17.14
CA GLY A 332 16.46 22.14 -18.56
C GLY A 332 15.03 22.59 -18.88
N ILE A 333 14.07 22.23 -18.02
CA ILE A 333 12.68 22.66 -18.16
C ILE A 333 12.58 24.18 -18.09
N ALA A 334 13.28 24.81 -17.13
CA ALA A 334 13.32 26.26 -17.00
C ALA A 334 13.91 26.95 -18.24
N LYS A 335 14.96 26.38 -18.84
CA LYS A 335 15.54 26.88 -20.12
C LYS A 335 14.51 26.84 -21.25
N ILE A 336 13.74 25.76 -21.37
CA ILE A 336 12.66 25.64 -22.37
C ILE A 336 11.61 26.72 -22.14
N GLY A 337 11.17 26.91 -20.89
CA GLY A 337 10.21 27.93 -20.52
C GLY A 337 10.67 29.38 -20.84
N LEU A 338 11.98 29.58 -20.95
CA LEU A 338 12.61 30.84 -21.37
C LEU A 338 12.94 30.92 -22.87
N GLY A 339 12.45 29.98 -23.68
CA GLY A 339 12.70 29.92 -25.12
C GLY A 339 14.07 29.37 -25.52
N ARG A 340 14.88 28.87 -24.57
CA ARG A 340 16.19 28.25 -24.85
C ARG A 340 16.01 26.76 -25.11
N ILE A 341 15.26 26.43 -26.17
CA ILE A 341 14.74 25.09 -26.44
C ILE A 341 15.87 24.07 -26.64
N ASP A 342 16.86 24.36 -27.48
CA ASP A 342 17.94 23.42 -27.80
C ASP A 342 18.80 23.09 -26.54
N ALA A 343 19.08 24.12 -25.73
CA ALA A 343 19.82 23.94 -24.48
C ALA A 343 19.04 23.08 -23.47
N GLY A 344 17.70 23.23 -23.42
CA GLY A 344 16.86 22.38 -22.58
C GLY A 344 16.77 20.93 -23.09
N LYS A 345 16.73 20.72 -24.41
CA LYS A 345 16.78 19.37 -25.01
C LYS A 345 18.10 18.67 -24.70
N GLN A 346 19.22 19.38 -24.67
CA GLN A 346 20.50 18.82 -24.26
C GLN A 346 20.47 18.37 -22.80
N ASP A 347 19.99 19.22 -21.90
CA ASP A 347 19.83 18.84 -20.49
C ASP A 347 18.92 17.61 -20.32
N LEU A 348 17.85 17.48 -21.14
CA LEU A 348 17.01 16.29 -21.14
C LEU A 348 17.80 15.02 -21.53
N ALA A 349 18.61 15.10 -22.58
CA ALA A 349 19.40 13.94 -22.99
C ALA A 349 20.35 13.48 -21.87
N ASP A 350 21.01 14.43 -21.21
CA ASP A 350 21.90 14.16 -20.08
C ASP A 350 21.14 13.54 -18.87
N VAL A 351 19.97 14.07 -18.54
CA VAL A 351 19.12 13.58 -17.46
C VAL A 351 18.59 12.16 -17.75
N LEU A 352 18.12 11.91 -18.96
CA LEU A 352 17.60 10.60 -19.34
C LEU A 352 18.69 9.53 -19.29
N GLU A 353 19.90 9.85 -19.70
CA GLU A 353 21.03 8.94 -19.59
C GLU A 353 21.39 8.65 -18.13
N LEU A 354 21.36 9.66 -17.24
CA LEU A 354 21.57 9.48 -15.81
C LEU A 354 20.50 8.57 -15.17
N TRP A 355 19.21 8.76 -15.51
CA TRP A 355 18.14 7.91 -15.00
C TRP A 355 18.25 6.49 -15.54
N LYS A 356 18.63 6.32 -16.80
CA LYS A 356 18.84 5.02 -17.44
C LYS A 356 19.97 4.24 -16.77
N GLN A 357 21.10 4.89 -16.51
CA GLN A 357 22.24 4.29 -15.81
C GLN A 357 21.87 3.85 -14.39
N ARG A 358 20.96 4.55 -13.73
CA ARG A 358 20.43 4.22 -12.40
C ARG A 358 19.30 3.20 -12.43
N GLY A 359 18.75 2.85 -13.60
CA GLY A 359 17.57 2.02 -13.71
C GLY A 359 16.28 2.66 -13.18
N ASP A 360 16.26 3.99 -13.00
CA ASP A 360 15.15 4.71 -12.38
C ASP A 360 14.08 5.09 -13.43
N LEU A 361 13.24 4.10 -13.73
CA LEU A 361 12.16 4.26 -14.70
C LEU A 361 11.11 5.31 -14.29
N ARG A 362 10.92 5.50 -12.98
CA ARG A 362 9.93 6.46 -12.49
C ARG A 362 10.34 7.90 -12.81
N HIS A 363 11.53 8.29 -12.42
CA HIS A 363 12.02 9.64 -12.73
C HIS A 363 12.26 9.82 -14.24
N GLN A 364 12.59 8.75 -14.95
CA GLN A 364 12.67 8.82 -16.42
C GLN A 364 11.30 9.16 -17.03
N ALA A 365 10.21 8.52 -16.59
CA ALA A 365 8.86 8.83 -17.06
C ALA A 365 8.43 10.26 -16.65
N GLU A 366 8.71 10.66 -15.40
CA GLU A 366 8.40 12.01 -14.93
C GLU A 366 9.13 13.08 -15.77
N SER A 367 10.44 12.92 -16.03
CA SER A 367 11.21 13.84 -16.88
C SER A 367 10.63 13.92 -18.29
N LEU A 368 10.35 12.79 -18.94
CA LEU A 368 9.77 12.76 -20.28
C LEU A 368 8.43 13.51 -20.34
N ARG A 369 7.58 13.36 -19.34
CA ARG A 369 6.30 14.05 -19.27
C ARG A 369 6.49 15.56 -19.06
N GLU A 370 7.32 15.98 -18.11
CA GLU A 370 7.55 17.38 -17.78
C GLU A 370 8.17 18.15 -18.96
N TYR A 371 9.16 17.55 -19.62
CA TYR A 371 9.74 18.15 -20.83
C TYR A 371 8.77 18.15 -22.01
N GLY A 372 7.96 17.10 -22.15
CA GLY A 372 6.88 17.06 -23.13
C GLY A 372 5.89 18.22 -22.95
N GLU A 373 5.47 18.46 -21.70
CA GLU A 373 4.60 19.61 -21.35
C GLU A 373 5.28 20.95 -21.65
N ALA A 374 6.55 21.11 -21.27
CA ALA A 374 7.32 22.33 -21.51
C ALA A 374 7.52 22.60 -23.01
N LEU A 375 7.89 21.59 -23.78
CA LEU A 375 8.08 21.71 -25.24
C LEU A 375 6.79 21.99 -25.98
N ALA A 376 5.69 21.33 -25.58
CA ALA A 376 4.37 21.62 -26.14
C ALA A 376 3.96 23.07 -25.90
N ALA A 377 4.19 23.58 -24.68
CA ALA A 377 3.94 24.97 -24.32
C ALA A 377 4.84 25.95 -25.11
N ALA A 378 6.07 25.54 -25.45
CA ALA A 378 7.02 26.30 -26.26
C ALA A 378 6.76 26.20 -27.78
N GLY A 379 5.76 25.42 -28.21
CA GLY A 379 5.37 25.26 -29.62
C GLY A 379 6.06 24.10 -30.35
N ASP A 380 6.93 23.34 -29.70
CA ASP A 380 7.56 22.15 -30.30
C ASP A 380 6.71 20.89 -30.07
N ALA A 381 5.54 20.89 -30.72
CA ALA A 381 4.57 19.81 -30.62
C ALA A 381 5.11 18.45 -31.11
N HIS A 382 6.02 18.46 -32.10
CA HIS A 382 6.56 17.23 -32.65
C HIS A 382 7.43 16.48 -31.62
N THR A 383 8.39 17.19 -31.02
CA THR A 383 9.25 16.59 -29.99
C THR A 383 8.41 16.22 -28.74
N ALA A 384 7.48 17.07 -28.34
CA ALA A 384 6.59 16.77 -27.21
C ALA A 384 5.82 15.46 -27.40
N LEU A 385 5.27 15.22 -28.59
CA LEU A 385 4.56 13.99 -28.91
C LEU A 385 5.47 12.75 -28.80
N GLN A 386 6.71 12.85 -29.29
CA GLN A 386 7.69 11.77 -29.17
C GLN A 386 7.99 11.44 -27.70
N LEU A 387 8.17 12.46 -26.85
CA LEU A 387 8.41 12.26 -25.42
C LEU A 387 7.21 11.62 -24.71
N TYR A 388 5.98 12.01 -25.04
CA TYR A 388 4.78 11.39 -24.48
C TYR A 388 4.62 9.92 -24.90
N HIS A 389 5.02 9.55 -26.11
CA HIS A 389 5.05 8.15 -26.52
C HIS A 389 6.04 7.33 -25.69
N GLN A 390 7.25 7.85 -25.49
CA GLN A 390 8.27 7.20 -24.66
C GLN A 390 7.83 7.12 -23.19
N GLU A 391 7.26 8.19 -22.64
CA GLU A 391 6.71 8.22 -21.29
C GLU A 391 5.65 7.12 -21.09
N ARG A 392 4.69 7.03 -22.02
CA ARG A 392 3.63 6.03 -21.96
C ARG A 392 4.16 4.59 -21.95
N GLU A 393 5.20 4.33 -22.71
CA GLU A 393 5.85 3.01 -22.77
C GLU A 393 6.50 2.65 -21.41
N ILE A 394 7.19 3.61 -20.79
CA ILE A 394 7.84 3.44 -19.50
C ILE A 394 6.78 3.32 -18.40
N SER A 395 5.77 4.17 -18.42
CA SER A 395 4.67 4.15 -17.44
C SER A 395 3.90 2.83 -17.49
N ALA A 396 3.68 2.26 -18.66
CA ALA A 396 3.07 0.93 -18.78
C ALA A 396 3.92 -0.17 -18.13
N ARG A 397 5.24 -0.11 -18.28
CA ARG A 397 6.17 -1.04 -17.60
C ARG A 397 6.13 -0.86 -16.09
N LEU A 398 6.09 0.38 -15.60
CA LEU A 398 6.00 0.68 -14.17
C LEU A 398 4.70 0.16 -13.55
N VAL A 399 3.57 0.38 -14.20
CA VAL A 399 2.27 -0.12 -13.72
C VAL A 399 2.29 -1.64 -13.60
N LYS A 400 2.85 -2.34 -14.59
CA LYS A 400 2.98 -3.79 -14.56
C LYS A 400 3.90 -4.24 -13.41
N ALA A 401 5.09 -3.66 -13.29
CA ALA A 401 6.06 -4.00 -12.24
C ALA A 401 5.50 -3.74 -10.83
N ASN A 402 4.85 -2.58 -10.63
CA ASN A 402 4.24 -2.22 -9.35
C ASN A 402 3.08 -3.17 -8.99
N GLY A 403 2.27 -3.59 -9.96
CA GLY A 403 1.20 -4.56 -9.75
C GLY A 403 1.74 -5.93 -9.32
N GLU A 404 2.78 -6.42 -9.98
CA GLU A 404 3.45 -7.67 -9.62
C GLU A 404 4.10 -7.61 -8.23
N ALA A 405 4.76 -6.50 -7.91
CA ALA A 405 5.39 -6.29 -6.60
C ALA A 405 4.36 -6.19 -5.47
N ALA A 406 3.25 -5.48 -5.69
CA ALA A 406 2.16 -5.38 -4.72
C ALA A 406 1.49 -6.73 -4.44
N LEU A 407 1.27 -7.55 -5.48
CA LEU A 407 0.76 -8.91 -5.33
C LEU A 407 1.73 -9.81 -4.56
N LYS A 408 3.02 -9.70 -4.83
CA LYS A 408 4.06 -10.45 -4.12
C LYS A 408 4.12 -10.06 -2.64
N GLU A 409 4.04 -8.77 -2.35
CA GLU A 409 4.01 -8.25 -0.98
C GLU A 409 2.79 -8.75 -0.20
N LEU A 410 1.61 -8.69 -0.81
CA LEU A 410 0.38 -9.19 -0.20
C LEU A 410 0.46 -10.70 0.11
N ARG A 411 1.08 -11.48 -0.79
CA ARG A 411 1.33 -12.91 -0.55
C ARG A 411 2.30 -13.12 0.62
N LEU A 412 3.40 -12.38 0.67
CA LEU A 412 4.38 -12.47 1.76
C LEU A 412 3.77 -12.09 3.11
N GLN A 413 2.89 -11.10 3.14
CA GLN A 413 2.17 -10.72 4.36
C GLN A 413 1.19 -11.81 4.81
N ASN A 414 0.39 -12.34 3.89
CA ASN A 414 -0.52 -13.45 4.20
C ASN A 414 0.24 -14.69 4.69
N ASP A 415 1.40 -15.00 4.09
CA ASP A 415 2.25 -16.12 4.51
C ASP A 415 2.88 -15.86 5.89
N ALA A 416 3.30 -14.63 6.17
CA ALA A 416 3.85 -14.23 7.46
C ALA A 416 2.78 -14.28 8.56
N GLU A 417 1.57 -13.78 8.29
CA GLU A 417 0.45 -13.88 9.22
C GLU A 417 0.02 -15.34 9.46
N ALA A 418 -0.02 -16.15 8.41
CA ALA A 418 -0.33 -17.58 8.54
C ALA A 418 0.73 -18.30 9.39
N LYS A 419 2.01 -17.96 9.18
CA LYS A 419 3.12 -18.48 9.98
C LYS A 419 3.05 -18.03 11.44
N GLN A 420 2.73 -16.75 11.67
CA GLN A 420 2.54 -16.19 13.02
C GLN A 420 1.39 -16.91 13.75
N ARG A 421 0.26 -17.08 13.08
CA ARG A 421 -0.89 -17.85 13.62
C ARG A 421 -0.52 -19.30 13.91
N SER A 422 0.27 -19.93 13.05
CA SER A 422 0.73 -21.31 13.28
C SER A 422 1.68 -21.41 14.47
N ILE A 423 2.57 -20.43 14.68
CA ILE A 423 3.47 -20.34 15.83
C ILE A 423 2.66 -20.09 17.12
N GLU A 424 1.66 -19.23 17.09
CA GLU A 424 0.77 -19.00 18.24
C GLU A 424 -0.04 -20.24 18.59
N LEU A 425 -0.52 -20.98 17.59
CA LEU A 425 -1.22 -22.27 17.79
C LEU A 425 -0.29 -23.31 18.41
N VAL A 426 0.94 -23.44 17.91
CA VAL A 426 1.94 -24.37 18.45
C VAL A 426 2.37 -23.94 19.86
N ALA A 427 2.53 -22.64 20.12
CA ALA A 427 2.85 -22.14 21.45
C ALA A 427 1.71 -22.40 22.45
N ARG A 428 0.45 -22.22 22.01
CA ARG A 428 -0.73 -22.58 22.79
C ARG A 428 -0.82 -24.09 23.06
N ASP A 429 -0.57 -24.90 22.03
CA ASP A 429 -0.59 -26.36 22.17
C ASP A 429 0.52 -26.86 23.11
N ASN A 430 1.71 -26.25 23.02
CA ASN A 430 2.82 -26.55 23.95
C ASN A 430 2.55 -26.06 25.38
N ALA A 431 1.91 -24.89 25.57
CA ALA A 431 1.49 -24.41 26.89
C ALA A 431 0.45 -25.35 27.50
N LEU A 432 -0.52 -25.80 26.70
CA LEU A 432 -1.52 -26.79 27.12
C LEU A 432 -0.89 -28.15 27.47
N LYS A 433 0.11 -28.60 26.70
CA LYS A 433 0.84 -29.85 26.99
C LYS A 433 1.71 -29.76 28.23
N THR A 434 2.33 -28.61 28.53
CA THR A 434 3.10 -28.41 29.76
C THR A 434 2.19 -28.35 31.00
N GLU A 435 1.00 -27.77 30.87
CA GLU A 435 -0.01 -27.79 31.93
C GLU A 435 -0.58 -29.21 32.19
N GLN A 436 -0.71 -30.01 31.12
CA GLN A 436 -1.14 -31.39 31.20
C GLN A 436 -0.09 -32.33 31.83
N LEU A 437 1.21 -32.04 31.67
CA LEU A 437 2.30 -32.83 32.24
C LEU A 437 2.53 -32.56 33.76
N GLY A 438 2.14 -31.36 34.24
CA GLY A 438 2.26 -30.99 35.67
C GLY A 438 1.24 -31.59 36.64
N ASN A 439 0.19 -32.19 36.10
CA ASN A 439 -0.96 -32.63 36.92
C ASN A 439 -1.10 -34.16 37.10
N GLY A 440 -0.01 -34.91 37.00
CA GLY A 440 -0.03 -36.37 37.14
C GLY A 440 -0.59 -36.90 38.47
N GLU A 441 -0.32 -36.23 39.59
CA GLU A 441 -0.76 -36.66 40.91
C GLU A 441 -2.23 -36.27 41.26
N LEU A 442 -2.72 -35.20 40.62
CA LEU A 442 -4.11 -34.77 40.81
C LEU A 442 -5.10 -35.73 40.10
N ARG A 443 -4.63 -36.34 38.98
CA ARG A 443 -5.44 -37.27 38.18
C ARG A 443 -5.89 -38.52 38.93
N GLN A 444 -5.05 -39.08 39.82
CA GLN A 444 -5.43 -40.28 40.53
C GLN A 444 -6.55 -40.03 41.56
N ARG A 445 -6.56 -38.87 42.21
CA ARG A 445 -7.65 -38.49 43.14
C ARG A 445 -8.95 -38.12 42.41
N ILE A 446 -8.82 -37.48 41.26
CA ILE A 446 -9.98 -37.12 40.40
C ILE A 446 -10.60 -38.36 39.77
N ALA A 447 -9.81 -39.38 39.37
CA ALA A 447 -10.33 -40.59 38.77
C ALA A 447 -11.29 -41.37 39.73
N TRP A 448 -10.99 -41.37 41.03
CA TRP A 448 -11.89 -41.93 42.04
C TRP A 448 -13.19 -41.17 42.23
N LEU A 449 -13.12 -39.82 42.20
CA LEU A 449 -14.31 -38.96 42.27
C LEU A 449 -15.15 -39.03 40.98
N VAL A 450 -14.50 -39.17 39.81
CA VAL A 450 -15.18 -39.34 38.53
C VAL A 450 -15.92 -40.65 38.45
N GLY A 451 -15.36 -41.74 39.03
CA GLY A 451 -16.04 -43.04 39.07
C GLY A 451 -17.38 -42.98 39.80
N VAL A 452 -17.45 -42.26 40.92
CA VAL A 452 -18.70 -42.05 41.67
C VAL A 452 -19.67 -41.12 40.93
N LEU A 453 -19.14 -40.06 40.30
CA LEU A 453 -19.95 -39.13 39.52
C LEU A 453 -20.47 -39.77 38.22
N MET A 454 -19.71 -40.71 37.62
CA MET A 454 -20.13 -41.41 36.41
C MET A 454 -21.38 -42.29 36.66
N CYS A 455 -21.47 -42.93 37.79
CA CYS A 455 -22.69 -43.71 38.14
C CYS A 455 -23.92 -42.78 38.34
N LEU A 456 -23.73 -41.57 38.89
CA LEU A 456 -24.81 -40.60 39.02
C LEU A 456 -25.15 -39.90 37.69
N SER A 457 -24.14 -39.70 36.82
CA SER A 457 -24.34 -39.03 35.53
C SER A 457 -24.99 -39.96 34.47
N ILE A 458 -24.80 -41.29 34.56
CA ILE A 458 -25.47 -42.28 33.65
C ILE A 458 -27.00 -42.18 33.83
N GLY A 459 -27.47 -41.98 35.06
CA GLY A 459 -28.90 -41.72 35.34
C GLY A 459 -29.39 -40.39 34.79
N LEU A 460 -28.53 -39.36 34.86
CA LEU A 460 -28.85 -38.00 34.37
C LEU A 460 -28.78 -37.90 32.84
N VAL A 461 -27.79 -38.61 32.23
CA VAL A 461 -27.62 -38.66 30.74
C VAL A 461 -28.81 -39.34 30.07
N GLY A 462 -29.41 -40.35 30.69
CA GLY A 462 -30.63 -40.96 30.16
C GLY A 462 -31.81 -39.96 30.10
N LEU A 463 -31.89 -39.04 31.04
CA LEU A 463 -32.89 -37.96 31.04
C LEU A 463 -32.55 -36.81 30.05
N LEU A 464 -31.26 -36.47 29.95
CA LEU A 464 -30.81 -35.41 29.04
C LEU A 464 -30.81 -35.86 27.57
N TYR A 465 -30.55 -37.15 27.29
CA TYR A 465 -30.59 -37.72 25.92
C TYR A 465 -31.97 -37.57 25.28
N ARG A 466 -33.04 -37.76 26.07
CA ARG A 466 -34.41 -37.46 25.63
C ARG A 466 -34.61 -35.98 25.27
N ARG A 467 -34.03 -35.08 26.03
CA ARG A 467 -34.15 -33.63 25.82
C ARG A 467 -33.31 -33.13 24.64
N VAL A 468 -32.09 -33.67 24.46
CA VAL A 468 -31.18 -33.31 23.36
C VAL A 468 -31.74 -33.77 21.99
N ARG A 469 -32.41 -34.89 21.94
CA ARG A 469 -33.04 -35.38 20.69
C ARG A 469 -34.15 -34.43 20.20
N GLU A 470 -34.79 -33.72 21.10
CA GLU A 470 -35.80 -32.73 20.79
C GLU A 470 -35.16 -31.37 20.35
N ILE A 471 -34.03 -31.01 21.01
CA ILE A 471 -33.28 -29.78 20.68
C ILE A 471 -32.56 -29.94 19.30
N ASN A 472 -31.98 -31.10 19.01
CA ASN A 472 -31.33 -31.36 17.72
C ASN A 472 -32.28 -31.27 16.52
N ARG A 473 -33.56 -31.64 16.71
CA ARG A 473 -34.56 -31.42 15.66
C ARG A 473 -34.84 -29.94 15.41
N ARG A 474 -34.77 -29.10 16.45
CA ARG A 474 -34.94 -27.63 16.30
C ARG A 474 -33.69 -26.96 15.75
N LEU A 475 -32.50 -27.48 16.08
CA LEU A 475 -31.21 -26.93 15.64
C LEU A 475 -30.95 -27.15 14.14
N SER A 476 -31.32 -28.33 13.63
CA SER A 476 -31.20 -28.62 12.18
C SER A 476 -32.09 -27.71 11.32
N ALA A 477 -33.26 -27.34 11.82
CA ALA A 477 -34.12 -26.36 11.16
C ALA A 477 -33.54 -24.92 11.21
N SER A 478 -32.83 -24.59 12.30
CA SER A 478 -32.15 -23.29 12.46
C SER A 478 -30.89 -23.18 11.59
N HIS A 479 -30.10 -24.29 11.47
CA HIS A 479 -28.92 -24.32 10.61
C HIS A 479 -29.26 -24.17 9.11
N ALA A 480 -30.36 -24.75 8.66
CA ALA A 480 -30.85 -24.57 7.30
C ALA A 480 -31.23 -23.09 7.03
N LYS A 481 -31.80 -22.43 8.06
CA LYS A 481 -32.18 -21.01 7.96
C LYS A 481 -30.96 -20.08 7.96
N LEU A 482 -29.95 -20.38 8.76
CA LEU A 482 -28.68 -19.64 8.82
C LEU A 482 -27.86 -19.79 7.53
N ARG A 483 -27.87 -20.98 6.93
CA ARG A 483 -27.18 -21.24 5.65
C ARG A 483 -27.83 -20.41 4.54
N MET A 484 -29.16 -20.37 4.47
CA MET A 484 -29.86 -19.53 3.48
C MET A 484 -29.56 -18.04 3.70
N GLN A 485 -29.40 -17.58 4.94
CA GLN A 485 -29.05 -16.19 5.24
C GLN A 485 -27.61 -15.82 4.91
N SER A 486 -26.69 -16.80 4.93
CA SER A 486 -25.26 -16.59 4.60
C SER A 486 -24.99 -16.56 3.07
N GLU A 487 -25.90 -17.08 2.26
CA GLU A 487 -25.71 -17.25 0.81
C GLU A 487 -26.46 -16.19 -0.01
N ARG A 488 -27.29 -15.36 0.65
CA ARG A 488 -28.07 -14.33 0.00
C ARG A 488 -27.65 -12.93 0.41
N ASP A 489 -27.81 -11.98 -0.51
CA ASP A 489 -27.72 -10.56 -0.23
C ASP A 489 -28.93 -10.09 0.57
N THR A 490 -28.69 -9.43 1.68
CA THR A 490 -29.75 -9.03 2.64
C THR A 490 -30.69 -7.97 2.08
N LEU A 491 -30.24 -7.17 1.13
CA LEU A 491 -31.03 -6.11 0.51
C LEU A 491 -31.90 -6.65 -0.64
N THR A 492 -31.28 -7.38 -1.56
CA THR A 492 -31.92 -7.77 -2.82
C THR A 492 -32.50 -9.18 -2.79
N GLY A 493 -32.12 -10.01 -1.81
CA GLY A 493 -32.52 -11.41 -1.74
C GLY A 493 -31.87 -12.31 -2.78
N LEU A 494 -31.08 -11.78 -3.69
CA LEU A 494 -30.29 -12.53 -4.67
C LEU A 494 -29.17 -13.33 -4.00
N ALA A 495 -28.53 -14.19 -4.76
CA ALA A 495 -27.27 -14.78 -4.35
C ALA A 495 -26.25 -13.67 -4.07
N ASN A 496 -25.48 -13.81 -3.00
CA ASN A 496 -24.39 -12.89 -2.73
C ASN A 496 -23.10 -13.37 -3.42
N ARG A 497 -22.08 -12.52 -3.46
CA ARG A 497 -20.79 -12.82 -4.08
C ARG A 497 -20.17 -14.13 -3.56
N ARG A 498 -20.37 -14.44 -2.26
CA ARG A 498 -19.86 -15.69 -1.64
C ARG A 498 -20.52 -16.91 -2.24
N HIS A 499 -21.81 -16.87 -2.45
CA HIS A 499 -22.56 -17.97 -3.07
C HIS A 499 -22.13 -18.20 -4.52
N VAL A 500 -21.94 -17.12 -5.29
CA VAL A 500 -21.40 -17.21 -6.66
C VAL A 500 -20.04 -17.88 -6.67
N HIS A 501 -19.13 -17.43 -5.81
CA HIS A 501 -17.77 -17.99 -5.70
C HIS A 501 -17.81 -19.50 -5.42
N ALA A 502 -18.62 -19.91 -4.44
CA ALA A 502 -18.78 -21.33 -4.11
C ALA A 502 -19.39 -22.13 -5.29
N THR A 503 -20.36 -21.55 -5.99
CA THR A 503 -21.01 -22.19 -7.13
C THR A 503 -20.06 -22.36 -8.31
N LEU A 504 -19.34 -21.31 -8.69
CA LEU A 504 -18.37 -21.34 -9.79
C LEU A 504 -17.19 -22.26 -9.48
N GLN A 505 -16.74 -22.28 -8.23
CA GLN A 505 -15.70 -23.19 -7.77
C GLN A 505 -16.17 -24.65 -7.81
N ALA A 506 -17.42 -24.92 -7.41
CA ALA A 506 -18.00 -26.26 -7.50
C ALA A 506 -18.19 -26.69 -8.97
N MET A 507 -18.59 -25.80 -9.86
CA MET A 507 -18.68 -26.08 -11.30
C MET A 507 -17.30 -26.41 -11.90
N GLY A 508 -16.24 -25.71 -11.47
CA GLY A 508 -14.87 -25.99 -11.89
C GLY A 508 -14.33 -27.33 -11.35
N ALA A 509 -14.67 -27.69 -10.11
CA ALA A 509 -14.22 -28.93 -9.47
C ALA A 509 -14.84 -30.21 -10.06
N LEU A 510 -15.95 -30.09 -10.77
CA LEU A 510 -16.63 -31.22 -11.46
C LEU A 510 -16.04 -31.50 -12.84
N ARG A 511 -15.01 -30.78 -13.27
CA ARG A 511 -14.38 -30.91 -14.60
C ARG A 511 -12.97 -31.47 -14.49
N GLU A 512 -12.50 -32.09 -15.58
CA GLU A 512 -11.13 -32.60 -15.65
C GLU A 512 -10.10 -31.49 -15.56
N ALA A 513 -8.96 -31.76 -14.93
CA ALA A 513 -7.87 -30.84 -14.79
C ALA A 513 -7.40 -30.31 -16.16
N GLY A 514 -7.47 -28.98 -16.35
CA GLY A 514 -7.11 -28.33 -17.62
C GLY A 514 -8.27 -27.86 -18.48
N GLN A 515 -9.50 -28.23 -18.16
CA GLN A 515 -10.70 -27.66 -18.79
C GLN A 515 -11.09 -26.39 -18.03
N GLY A 516 -10.93 -25.22 -18.66
CA GLY A 516 -11.29 -23.93 -18.07
C GLY A 516 -12.80 -23.77 -17.80
N PHE A 517 -13.18 -22.58 -17.37
CA PHE A 517 -14.59 -22.22 -17.17
C PHE A 517 -15.38 -22.33 -18.48
N GLU A 518 -16.53 -22.98 -18.42
CA GLU A 518 -17.48 -23.04 -19.51
C GLU A 518 -18.83 -22.54 -19.02
N GLY A 519 -19.35 -21.58 -19.73
CA GLY A 519 -20.62 -20.94 -19.42
C GLY A 519 -20.63 -19.51 -19.94
N THR A 520 -21.64 -18.78 -19.59
CA THR A 520 -21.79 -17.37 -19.95
C THR A 520 -21.83 -16.53 -18.70
N LEU A 521 -21.11 -15.42 -18.74
CA LEU A 521 -21.12 -14.40 -17.70
C LEU A 521 -21.64 -13.10 -18.28
N LEU A 522 -22.54 -12.45 -17.57
CA LEU A 522 -22.97 -11.09 -17.84
C LEU A 522 -22.75 -10.28 -16.56
N LEU A 523 -21.95 -9.25 -16.63
CA LEU A 523 -21.79 -8.27 -15.57
C LEU A 523 -22.61 -7.04 -15.91
N VAL A 524 -23.52 -6.70 -15.04
CA VAL A 524 -24.50 -5.63 -15.21
C VAL A 524 -24.25 -4.58 -14.14
N ASP A 525 -24.09 -3.34 -14.55
CA ASP A 525 -23.89 -2.21 -13.64
C ASP A 525 -24.94 -1.14 -13.89
N VAL A 526 -25.46 -0.58 -12.81
CA VAL A 526 -26.50 0.43 -12.86
C VAL A 526 -25.92 1.79 -13.20
N ASP A 527 -26.25 2.31 -14.38
CA ASP A 527 -25.70 3.56 -14.85
C ASP A 527 -26.07 4.73 -13.92
N HIS A 528 -25.06 5.52 -13.59
CA HIS A 528 -25.21 6.72 -12.76
C HIS A 528 -25.81 6.47 -11.37
N PHE A 529 -25.68 5.27 -10.82
CA PHE A 529 -26.26 4.90 -9.52
C PHE A 529 -25.82 5.83 -8.39
N LYS A 530 -24.54 6.26 -8.40
CA LYS A 530 -24.05 7.25 -7.45
C LYS A 530 -24.86 8.55 -7.48
N GLN A 531 -25.27 9.00 -8.66
CA GLN A 531 -26.13 10.21 -8.78
C GLN A 531 -27.50 10.00 -8.17
N VAL A 532 -28.06 8.78 -8.25
CA VAL A 532 -29.31 8.44 -7.56
C VAL A 532 -29.14 8.58 -6.06
N ASN A 533 -28.06 8.00 -5.50
CA ASN A 533 -27.75 8.11 -4.08
C ASN A 533 -27.51 9.57 -3.64
N ASP A 534 -26.71 10.32 -4.41
CA ASP A 534 -26.32 11.69 -4.07
C ASP A 534 -27.52 12.66 -4.16
N ARG A 535 -28.46 12.43 -5.08
CA ARG A 535 -29.59 13.33 -5.33
C ARG A 535 -30.86 12.98 -4.53
N ILE A 536 -31.09 11.71 -4.22
CA ILE A 536 -32.35 11.23 -3.65
C ILE A 536 -32.12 10.51 -2.32
N GLY A 537 -30.89 10.09 -2.04
CA GLY A 537 -30.50 9.42 -0.81
C GLY A 537 -30.38 7.90 -0.96
N HIS A 538 -29.60 7.29 -0.07
CA HIS A 538 -29.29 5.85 -0.09
C HIS A 538 -30.51 4.95 -0.03
N ALA A 539 -31.56 5.35 0.68
CA ALA A 539 -32.82 4.57 0.74
C ALA A 539 -33.49 4.44 -0.63
N ALA A 540 -33.42 5.47 -1.48
CA ALA A 540 -33.91 5.41 -2.85
C ALA A 540 -32.98 4.53 -3.73
N GLY A 541 -31.66 4.62 -3.54
CA GLY A 541 -30.74 3.72 -4.18
C GLY A 541 -30.99 2.25 -3.82
N ASP A 542 -31.26 1.94 -2.57
CA ASP A 542 -31.64 0.60 -2.13
C ASP A 542 -32.92 0.09 -2.83
N GLN A 543 -33.94 0.93 -2.99
CA GLN A 543 -35.14 0.58 -3.74
C GLN A 543 -34.85 0.31 -5.22
N VAL A 544 -33.95 1.09 -5.83
CA VAL A 544 -33.48 0.85 -7.20
C VAL A 544 -32.79 -0.51 -7.30
N LEU A 545 -31.90 -0.85 -6.35
CA LEU A 545 -31.22 -2.15 -6.37
C LEU A 545 -32.18 -3.34 -6.19
N VAL A 546 -33.18 -3.20 -5.34
CA VAL A 546 -34.22 -4.24 -5.15
C VAL A 546 -35.03 -4.43 -6.42
N GLU A 547 -35.43 -3.35 -7.06
CA GLU A 547 -36.18 -3.43 -8.32
C GLU A 547 -35.29 -3.97 -9.46
N MET A 548 -34.04 -3.57 -9.53
CA MET A 548 -33.07 -4.14 -10.46
C MET A 548 -32.95 -5.66 -10.27
N ALA A 549 -32.78 -6.11 -9.04
CA ALA A 549 -32.73 -7.54 -8.73
C ALA A 549 -33.96 -8.30 -9.21
N ARG A 550 -35.14 -7.72 -9.00
CA ARG A 550 -36.42 -8.28 -9.48
C ARG A 550 -36.47 -8.35 -11.02
N ARG A 551 -36.06 -7.28 -11.71
CA ARG A 551 -36.04 -7.21 -13.18
C ARG A 551 -35.06 -8.22 -13.77
N LEU A 552 -33.85 -8.32 -13.21
CA LEU A 552 -32.84 -9.26 -13.65
C LEU A 552 -33.29 -10.71 -13.46
N THR A 553 -33.92 -11.03 -12.34
CA THR A 553 -34.51 -12.35 -12.10
C THR A 553 -35.63 -12.67 -13.08
N HIS A 554 -36.42 -11.69 -13.47
CA HIS A 554 -37.49 -11.87 -14.48
C HIS A 554 -36.95 -12.02 -15.91
N ALA A 555 -35.79 -11.41 -16.18
CA ALA A 555 -35.12 -11.51 -17.48
C ALA A 555 -34.38 -12.83 -17.69
N THR A 556 -34.14 -13.61 -16.63
CA THR A 556 -33.35 -14.85 -16.62
C THR A 556 -34.23 -16.09 -16.43
N ARG A 557 -33.67 -17.25 -16.73
CA ARG A 557 -34.34 -18.54 -16.51
C ARG A 557 -34.13 -19.03 -15.08
N ARG A 558 -34.91 -20.03 -14.66
CA ARG A 558 -34.79 -20.58 -13.29
C ARG A 558 -33.41 -21.21 -12.99
N ASP A 559 -32.73 -21.70 -13.99
CA ASP A 559 -31.42 -22.36 -13.86
C ASP A 559 -30.25 -21.36 -13.98
N ASP A 560 -30.53 -20.10 -14.33
CA ASP A 560 -29.53 -19.05 -14.34
C ASP A 560 -29.31 -18.52 -12.93
N LEU A 561 -28.05 -18.28 -12.57
CA LEU A 561 -27.71 -17.71 -11.28
C LEU A 561 -27.62 -16.19 -11.40
N VAL A 562 -28.50 -15.49 -10.71
CA VAL A 562 -28.45 -14.02 -10.58
C VAL A 562 -27.95 -13.66 -9.20
N ALA A 563 -26.94 -12.84 -9.14
CA ALA A 563 -26.31 -12.45 -7.90
C ALA A 563 -26.03 -10.95 -7.86
N ARG A 564 -26.00 -10.39 -6.65
CA ARG A 564 -25.41 -9.08 -6.40
C ARG A 564 -23.91 -9.24 -6.21
N TRP A 565 -23.14 -8.73 -7.18
CA TRP A 565 -21.68 -8.89 -7.23
C TRP A 565 -20.94 -7.83 -6.46
N GLY A 566 -21.40 -6.58 -6.51
CA GLY A 566 -20.85 -5.41 -5.86
C GLY A 566 -21.95 -4.48 -5.33
N GLY A 567 -21.62 -3.25 -5.05
CA GLY A 567 -22.56 -2.24 -4.56
C GLY A 567 -23.76 -2.06 -5.49
N GLU A 568 -23.49 -1.76 -6.75
CA GLU A 568 -24.45 -1.50 -7.83
C GLU A 568 -24.31 -2.48 -9.00
N GLU A 569 -23.49 -3.51 -8.82
CA GLU A 569 -23.17 -4.50 -9.83
C GLU A 569 -23.88 -5.82 -9.58
N PHE A 570 -24.37 -6.40 -10.63
CA PHE A 570 -25.02 -7.70 -10.65
C PHE A 570 -24.32 -8.63 -11.61
N LEU A 571 -24.15 -9.89 -11.22
CA LEU A 571 -23.58 -10.94 -12.06
C LEU A 571 -24.67 -11.97 -12.40
N ILE A 572 -24.79 -12.27 -13.68
CA ILE A 572 -25.63 -13.34 -14.18
C ILE A 572 -24.71 -14.42 -14.72
N VAL A 573 -24.87 -15.63 -14.21
CA VAL A 573 -24.16 -16.83 -14.67
C VAL A 573 -25.15 -17.74 -15.37
N VAL A 574 -24.91 -18.00 -16.65
CA VAL A 574 -25.74 -18.88 -17.46
C VAL A 574 -24.93 -20.12 -17.81
N PRO A 575 -25.22 -21.28 -17.23
CA PRO A 575 -24.42 -22.48 -17.41
C PRO A 575 -24.39 -23.00 -18.85
N LYS A 576 -25.51 -22.88 -19.57
CA LYS A 576 -25.65 -23.37 -20.95
C LYS A 576 -26.48 -22.40 -21.80
N ALA A 577 -25.81 -21.80 -22.80
CA ALA A 577 -26.50 -20.96 -23.79
C ALA A 577 -25.74 -20.99 -25.13
N SER A 578 -26.45 -20.86 -26.25
CA SER A 578 -25.83 -20.55 -27.55
C SER A 578 -25.41 -19.08 -27.60
N ALA A 579 -24.52 -18.69 -28.54
CA ALA A 579 -24.12 -17.31 -28.72
C ALA A 579 -25.33 -16.39 -28.95
N GLU A 580 -26.26 -16.79 -29.81
CA GLU A 580 -27.50 -16.04 -30.12
C GLU A 580 -28.40 -15.85 -28.87
N GLN A 581 -28.48 -16.90 -28.02
CA GLN A 581 -29.27 -16.82 -26.78
C GLN A 581 -28.63 -15.84 -25.77
N VAL A 582 -27.30 -15.72 -25.77
CA VAL A 582 -26.60 -14.79 -24.90
C VAL A 582 -26.82 -13.35 -25.34
N ASP A 583 -26.72 -13.08 -26.65
CA ASP A 583 -26.97 -11.76 -27.22
C ASP A 583 -28.45 -11.32 -26.98
N GLN A 584 -29.40 -12.26 -27.17
CA GLN A 584 -30.80 -12.04 -26.87
C GLN A 584 -31.02 -11.79 -25.36
N LEU A 585 -30.28 -12.49 -24.49
CA LEU A 585 -30.37 -12.27 -23.05
C LEU A 585 -29.86 -10.87 -22.69
N ALA A 586 -28.69 -10.46 -23.23
CA ALA A 586 -28.12 -9.14 -22.99
C ALA A 586 -29.06 -8.03 -23.46
N ALA A 587 -29.65 -8.18 -24.67
CA ALA A 587 -30.65 -7.25 -25.19
C ALA A 587 -31.90 -7.19 -24.30
N ARG A 588 -32.41 -8.35 -23.89
CA ARG A 588 -33.59 -8.45 -23.00
C ARG A 588 -33.32 -7.82 -21.64
N VAL A 589 -32.13 -8.00 -21.07
CA VAL A 589 -31.76 -7.37 -19.80
C VAL A 589 -31.73 -5.86 -19.94
N LEU A 590 -31.15 -5.31 -21.01
CA LEU A 590 -31.16 -3.86 -21.28
C LEU A 590 -32.59 -3.33 -21.39
N GLU A 591 -33.42 -4.02 -22.11
CA GLU A 591 -34.81 -3.64 -22.32
C GLU A 591 -35.62 -3.67 -21.01
N VAL A 592 -35.58 -4.78 -20.27
CA VAL A 592 -36.32 -4.95 -19.01
C VAL A 592 -35.86 -3.95 -17.95
N VAL A 593 -34.57 -3.61 -17.93
CA VAL A 593 -34.04 -2.60 -17.00
C VAL A 593 -34.57 -1.20 -17.31
N SER A 594 -34.64 -0.81 -18.59
CA SER A 594 -34.97 0.55 -19.00
C SER A 594 -36.43 0.75 -19.39
N SER A 595 -37.20 -0.34 -19.61
CA SER A 595 -38.58 -0.28 -20.17
C SER A 595 -39.58 0.54 -19.34
N THR A 596 -39.49 0.43 -18.04
CA THR A 596 -40.36 1.11 -17.11
C THR A 596 -39.60 1.90 -16.08
N PRO A 597 -40.06 3.09 -15.68
CA PRO A 597 -39.44 3.79 -14.55
C PRO A 597 -39.48 2.97 -13.27
N ILE A 598 -38.57 3.27 -12.38
CA ILE A 598 -38.49 2.69 -11.03
C ILE A 598 -39.02 3.72 -10.04
N GLU A 599 -40.00 3.33 -9.24
CA GLU A 599 -40.49 4.18 -8.17
C GLU A 599 -39.55 4.07 -6.96
N ALA A 600 -38.85 5.15 -6.66
CA ALA A 600 -37.88 5.17 -5.55
C ALA A 600 -37.84 6.57 -4.91
N GLY A 601 -37.91 6.61 -3.58
CA GLY A 601 -37.90 7.87 -2.82
C GLY A 601 -39.08 8.79 -3.17
N GLY A 602 -40.23 8.24 -3.55
CA GLY A 602 -41.42 9.00 -3.97
C GLY A 602 -41.28 9.67 -5.34
N ARG A 603 -40.32 9.27 -6.15
CA ARG A 603 -40.04 9.77 -7.51
C ARG A 603 -40.00 8.63 -8.50
N SER A 604 -40.41 8.90 -9.71
CA SER A 604 -40.34 7.97 -10.85
C SER A 604 -39.00 8.17 -11.55
N LEU A 605 -38.12 7.21 -11.44
CA LEU A 605 -36.73 7.27 -11.94
C LEU A 605 -36.56 6.37 -13.15
N ARG A 606 -36.04 6.89 -14.23
CA ARG A 606 -35.57 6.06 -15.34
C ARG A 606 -34.10 5.65 -15.08
N VAL A 607 -33.87 4.38 -14.97
CA VAL A 607 -32.56 3.79 -14.72
C VAL A 607 -32.18 2.98 -15.95
N THR A 608 -30.91 3.09 -16.34
CA THR A 608 -30.32 2.27 -17.40
C THR A 608 -29.19 1.43 -16.81
N ALA A 609 -28.72 0.48 -17.56
CA ALA A 609 -27.56 -0.32 -17.16
C ALA A 609 -26.59 -0.45 -18.31
N SER A 610 -25.32 -0.59 -17.95
CA SER A 610 -24.27 -1.04 -18.84
C SER A 610 -23.99 -2.52 -18.59
N ILE A 611 -23.74 -3.29 -19.64
CA ILE A 611 -23.53 -4.73 -19.56
C ILE A 611 -22.25 -5.08 -20.30
N GLY A 612 -21.38 -5.82 -19.63
CA GLY A 612 -20.33 -6.58 -20.25
C GLY A 612 -20.70 -8.05 -20.24
N TYR A 613 -20.48 -8.79 -21.33
CA TYR A 613 -20.79 -10.21 -21.35
C TYR A 613 -19.89 -11.00 -22.30
N ALA A 614 -19.73 -12.27 -22.01
CA ALA A 614 -19.08 -13.22 -22.89
C ALA A 614 -19.52 -14.65 -22.59
N ARG A 615 -19.51 -15.48 -23.64
CA ARG A 615 -19.64 -16.94 -23.54
C ARG A 615 -18.26 -17.55 -23.58
N PHE A 616 -17.99 -18.41 -22.65
CA PHE A 616 -16.72 -19.14 -22.54
C PHE A 616 -16.90 -20.64 -22.87
N PRO A 617 -15.86 -21.26 -23.46
CA PRO A 617 -14.61 -20.66 -23.95
C PRO A 617 -14.83 -19.77 -25.18
N LEU A 618 -13.95 -18.73 -25.34
CA LEU A 618 -14.03 -17.81 -26.46
C LEU A 618 -13.54 -18.46 -27.78
N PRO A 619 -14.29 -18.36 -28.90
CA PRO A 619 -13.80 -18.82 -30.20
C PRO A 619 -12.72 -17.89 -30.77
N PRO A 620 -11.91 -18.36 -31.76
CA PRO A 620 -11.87 -19.70 -32.32
C PRO A 620 -11.00 -20.67 -31.54
N HIS A 621 -10.12 -20.19 -30.66
CA HIS A 621 -9.08 -21.02 -30.03
C HIS A 621 -9.54 -21.70 -28.74
N ALA A 622 -10.69 -21.32 -28.20
CA ALA A 622 -11.29 -21.93 -27.00
C ALA A 622 -10.31 -22.05 -25.80
N VAL A 623 -9.52 -21.00 -25.56
CA VAL A 623 -8.51 -20.96 -24.51
C VAL A 623 -9.16 -21.25 -23.15
N PRO A 624 -8.66 -22.25 -22.39
CA PRO A 624 -9.23 -22.55 -21.07
C PRO A 624 -8.87 -21.45 -20.05
N LEU A 625 -9.88 -20.81 -19.50
CA LEU A 625 -9.74 -19.73 -18.52
C LEU A 625 -10.28 -20.16 -17.18
N SER A 626 -9.72 -19.62 -16.08
CA SER A 626 -10.40 -19.68 -14.81
C SER A 626 -11.66 -18.80 -14.85
N TRP A 627 -12.61 -19.05 -13.96
CA TRP A 627 -13.82 -18.22 -13.90
C TRP A 627 -13.49 -16.77 -13.49
N GLU A 628 -12.41 -16.55 -12.71
CA GLU A 628 -11.90 -15.22 -12.37
C GLU A 628 -11.41 -14.47 -13.61
N GLN A 629 -10.62 -15.15 -14.45
CA GLN A 629 -10.16 -14.58 -15.72
C GLN A 629 -11.33 -14.28 -16.65
N ALA A 630 -12.33 -15.17 -16.67
CA ALA A 630 -13.53 -14.93 -17.44
C ALA A 630 -14.31 -13.70 -16.96
N ILE A 631 -14.43 -13.48 -15.65
CA ILE A 631 -15.03 -12.27 -15.08
C ILE A 631 -14.24 -11.03 -15.45
N ASN A 632 -12.92 -11.04 -15.39
CA ASN A 632 -12.09 -9.89 -15.75
C ASN A 632 -12.33 -9.45 -17.21
N LEU A 633 -12.44 -10.40 -18.13
CA LEU A 633 -12.78 -10.08 -19.52
C LEU A 633 -14.15 -9.43 -19.67
N VAL A 634 -15.11 -9.95 -18.94
CA VAL A 634 -16.48 -9.40 -18.95
C VAL A 634 -16.52 -8.00 -18.33
N ASP A 635 -15.69 -7.75 -17.33
CA ASP A 635 -15.53 -6.42 -16.71
C ASP A 635 -14.93 -5.40 -17.69
N LEU A 636 -13.93 -5.81 -18.50
CA LEU A 636 -13.40 -4.97 -19.58
C LEU A 636 -14.48 -4.61 -20.61
N ALA A 637 -15.33 -5.56 -20.97
CA ALA A 637 -16.46 -5.30 -21.85
C ALA A 637 -17.48 -4.33 -21.21
N LEU A 638 -17.72 -4.47 -19.91
CA LEU A 638 -18.57 -3.55 -19.14
C LEU A 638 -17.95 -2.14 -19.10
N TYR A 639 -16.65 -2.04 -18.90
CA TYR A 639 -15.94 -0.77 -18.93
C TYR A 639 -16.11 -0.06 -20.28
N ILE A 640 -15.99 -0.80 -21.41
CA ILE A 640 -16.27 -0.23 -22.74
C ILE A 640 -17.73 0.23 -22.84
N ALA A 641 -18.67 -0.57 -22.36
CA ALA A 641 -20.07 -0.18 -22.36
C ALA A 641 -20.30 1.15 -21.65
N LYS A 642 -19.60 1.35 -20.52
CA LYS A 642 -19.66 2.61 -19.76
C LYS A 642 -18.98 3.76 -20.47
N SER A 643 -17.79 3.52 -21.07
CA SER A 643 -17.00 4.56 -21.75
C SER A 643 -17.62 5.04 -23.06
N GLU A 644 -18.28 4.16 -23.77
CA GLU A 644 -18.94 4.49 -25.06
C GLU A 644 -20.31 5.17 -24.91
N GLY A 645 -20.75 5.51 -23.71
CA GLY A 645 -21.94 6.31 -23.48
C GLY A 645 -23.04 5.58 -22.72
N ARG A 646 -22.71 4.45 -22.09
CA ARG A 646 -23.62 3.68 -21.21
C ARG A 646 -24.88 3.15 -21.95
N HIS A 647 -25.83 2.62 -21.20
CA HIS A 647 -27.07 2.07 -21.71
C HIS A 647 -26.88 1.13 -22.92
N ARG A 648 -25.90 0.23 -22.79
CA ARG A 648 -25.56 -0.72 -23.84
C ARG A 648 -24.96 -2.01 -23.27
N ALA A 649 -25.02 -3.04 -24.05
CA ALA A 649 -24.32 -4.27 -23.79
C ALA A 649 -23.15 -4.45 -24.78
N ILE A 650 -22.00 -4.76 -24.26
CA ILE A 650 -20.81 -5.13 -25.05
C ILE A 650 -20.50 -6.59 -24.79
N GLY A 651 -20.58 -7.38 -25.84
CA GLY A 651 -20.26 -8.80 -25.81
C GLY A 651 -18.91 -9.10 -26.45
N ILE A 652 -18.11 -9.94 -25.83
CA ILE A 652 -16.91 -10.49 -26.44
C ILE A 652 -17.31 -11.78 -27.16
N SER A 653 -17.37 -11.73 -28.50
CA SER A 653 -17.78 -12.86 -29.32
C SER A 653 -16.60 -13.74 -29.77
N GLY A 654 -15.37 -13.26 -29.68
CA GLY A 654 -14.19 -14.01 -30.03
C GLY A 654 -12.89 -13.29 -29.75
N SER A 655 -11.83 -14.06 -29.68
CA SER A 655 -10.46 -13.55 -29.49
C SER A 655 -9.46 -14.37 -30.30
N ASN A 656 -8.52 -13.70 -30.95
CA ASN A 656 -7.44 -14.37 -31.67
C ASN A 656 -6.29 -14.86 -30.77
N ALA A 657 -6.42 -14.71 -29.46
CA ALA A 657 -5.45 -15.27 -28.52
C ALA A 657 -5.49 -16.80 -28.54
N ALA A 658 -4.33 -17.41 -28.78
CA ALA A 658 -4.18 -18.86 -28.81
C ALA A 658 -3.71 -19.47 -27.46
N SER A 659 -3.47 -18.64 -26.47
CA SER A 659 -3.02 -19.07 -25.13
C SER A 659 -3.44 -18.07 -24.04
N VAL A 660 -3.41 -18.52 -22.77
CA VAL A 660 -3.70 -17.67 -21.62
C VAL A 660 -2.77 -16.45 -21.55
N PRO A 661 -1.44 -16.56 -21.72
CA PRO A 661 -0.56 -15.38 -21.75
C PRO A 661 -0.87 -14.43 -22.89
N ALA A 662 -1.23 -14.93 -24.06
CA ALA A 662 -1.64 -14.08 -25.19
C ALA A 662 -2.93 -13.32 -24.87
N LEU A 663 -3.86 -13.95 -24.18
CA LEU A 663 -5.09 -13.30 -23.73
C LEU A 663 -4.82 -12.23 -22.67
N GLN A 664 -3.95 -12.51 -21.71
CA GLN A 664 -3.54 -11.52 -20.70
C GLN A 664 -2.85 -10.30 -21.34
N THR A 665 -2.11 -10.52 -22.43
CA THR A 665 -1.53 -9.42 -23.21
C THR A 665 -2.61 -8.58 -23.91
N LEU A 666 -3.71 -9.22 -24.34
CA LEU A 666 -4.86 -8.51 -24.91
C LEU A 666 -5.64 -7.74 -23.83
N GLU A 667 -5.76 -8.31 -22.62
CA GLU A 667 -6.38 -7.66 -21.47
C GLU A 667 -5.63 -6.39 -21.06
N ALA A 668 -4.28 -6.40 -21.07
CA ALA A 668 -3.44 -5.28 -20.68
C ALA A 668 -3.59 -4.04 -21.56
N ASP A 669 -3.95 -4.20 -22.84
CA ASP A 669 -4.26 -3.10 -23.77
C ASP A 669 -5.47 -3.49 -24.64
N PHE A 670 -6.61 -3.61 -23.98
CA PHE A 670 -7.83 -4.11 -24.61
C PHE A 670 -8.35 -3.20 -25.72
N ASP A 671 -8.19 -1.88 -25.56
CA ASP A 671 -8.56 -0.90 -26.59
C ASP A 671 -7.74 -1.03 -27.86
N ARG A 672 -6.46 -1.34 -27.72
CA ARG A 672 -5.60 -1.63 -28.87
C ARG A 672 -5.95 -2.96 -29.51
N ALA A 673 -6.16 -3.99 -28.68
CA ALA A 673 -6.57 -5.31 -29.17
C ALA A 673 -7.87 -5.25 -30.00
N ARG A 674 -8.79 -4.40 -29.58
CA ARG A 674 -10.02 -4.11 -30.32
C ARG A 674 -9.74 -3.42 -31.67
N ARG A 675 -8.96 -2.33 -31.66
CA ARG A 675 -8.62 -1.59 -32.90
C ARG A 675 -7.86 -2.45 -33.90
N ASP A 676 -7.01 -3.32 -33.43
CA ASP A 676 -6.22 -4.25 -34.23
C ASP A 676 -7.04 -5.48 -34.70
N GLY A 677 -8.33 -5.55 -34.37
CA GLY A 677 -9.22 -6.67 -34.72
C GLY A 677 -8.89 -7.99 -34.02
N ARG A 678 -8.12 -7.94 -32.93
CA ARG A 678 -7.72 -9.14 -32.18
C ARG A 678 -8.77 -9.62 -31.19
N VAL A 679 -9.74 -8.78 -30.90
CA VAL A 679 -10.94 -9.10 -30.13
C VAL A 679 -12.14 -8.64 -30.93
N THR A 680 -13.12 -9.53 -31.08
CA THR A 680 -14.37 -9.20 -31.76
C THR A 680 -15.41 -8.86 -30.72
N LEU A 681 -15.94 -7.65 -30.82
CA LEU A 681 -17.00 -7.17 -29.92
C LEU A 681 -18.32 -7.12 -30.66
N LEU A 682 -19.37 -7.47 -29.94
CA LEU A 682 -20.75 -7.25 -30.33
C LEU A 682 -21.32 -6.14 -29.46
N GLN A 683 -22.05 -5.22 -30.07
CA GLN A 683 -22.66 -4.11 -29.35
C GLN A 683 -24.15 -4.11 -29.57
N THR A 684 -24.86 -4.05 -28.46
CA THR A 684 -26.32 -3.83 -28.44
C THR A 684 -26.61 -2.54 -27.66
N VAL A 685 -27.24 -1.59 -28.29
CA VAL A 685 -27.62 -0.33 -27.65
C VAL A 685 -29.06 -0.46 -27.16
N GLY A 686 -29.28 -0.02 -25.92
CA GLY A 686 -30.64 -0.02 -25.36
C GLY A 686 -31.56 0.90 -26.14
N VAL A 687 -32.80 0.47 -26.36
CA VAL A 687 -33.82 1.20 -27.15
C VAL A 687 -34.47 2.31 -26.30
N GLY A 688 -34.45 3.51 -26.81
CA GLY A 688 -35.37 4.58 -26.43
C GLY A 688 -35.00 5.35 -25.14
N LEU A 689 -34.01 6.25 -25.23
CA LEU A 689 -34.00 7.52 -24.48
C LEU A 689 -33.23 8.56 -25.29
N PRO A 690 -33.79 9.78 -25.56
CA PRO A 690 -32.94 10.89 -25.93
C PRO A 690 -32.08 11.22 -24.72
N ILE A 691 -30.81 11.43 -24.98
CA ILE A 691 -29.81 11.91 -24.00
C ILE A 691 -30.33 13.27 -23.53
N ALA A 692 -30.92 13.32 -22.32
CA ALA A 692 -31.13 14.57 -21.62
C ALA A 692 -29.82 14.98 -20.97
N ALA A 693 -29.34 16.16 -21.39
CA ALA A 693 -28.11 16.83 -21.00
C ALA A 693 -27.94 17.00 -19.48
#